data_8905f21ef4a1a0eda38dabfab2772cfe
#
_entry.id   8905f21ef4a1a0eda38dabfab2772cfe
#
_cell.length_a   1.000
_cell.length_b   1.000
_cell.length_c   1.000
_cell.angle_alpha   90.00
_cell.angle_beta   90.00
_cell.angle_gamma   90.00
#
_symmetry.space_group_name_H-M   'P 1'
#
loop_
_entity.id
_entity.type
_entity.pdbx_description
1 polymer ?
#
loop_
_entity_poly.entity_id
_entity_poly.type
_entity_poly.pdbx_seq_one_letter_code
_entity_poly.pdbx_strand_id
1 'polypeptide(L)'
;MGDVEQLVVYSDPSGNVVRLKDVARVRREYPQPSSYVTNNGQKCLVLSVEMKKGRSITAMGADIEKVMDEFKSTLPSDVTIFTITDQTKVVNDSVVNFLRELLIAIAAVVIVIMLFLPMRVALVAASTIPISIFISLGLFYAFGIELNTVTLAALIVTLGMIVDNSIVIIDSYMEMLAEGKSRWTASISSATHFFKSIFSATLAISITFFPFLLTTKGMDHDFLLYFPWSITIVLLISLLVAYLIVPFCQSYFIRKPVGTGGKKKFSFLDLVQRYYDWLIGRCFAHPYITVSVGVASIVIGSVMVSQLPQKMMPTAERNQFAVEIYLPDGTSLKRTAAVADSLEHILRKDSRVVSVASFKGTSSPRFHAAYAPQFGGSNYTQFIVNTKSNHDTETLLKDYRMKYATHFPNAYVRFKQLSYSQDANPVELRLTGGDWQQLKSVADSVTRLWRNNPYLMLVRNDVNEPLLTTDVVLDETKAGRMGVTNAMVEATLATRYNSSGISLGTIWDGDYNYGVCLKGTNADSSAIRDVADDLIPVSGGLSVVPLRQIADIKPVWADSQIAHRNGLRTITVMADVVNDKNVMELTTELQKNFDTSRLPSGVTAEWGGEYAESQESLPQILSALAVAVVIIFFILVWHFHRINTAVLLLVSLTMTIFGTSLGVLISGVMFGMTCFLGIISLMGILVRNAIIMYDYAEELREKEKLTAHEAIFLSAKRRMRPIFLTSAAASMGVIPMILGGSGLWMPMGSVICYGTLVTMLLILTVLPVAYWLMMSGSTKRREAGLKLENE
;
A
#
# COMPACT_ATOMS: atom_id res chain seq x y z
N MET A 1 -26.34 -50.38 8.84
CA MET A 1 -26.08 -50.40 10.31
C MET A 1 -26.28 -51.81 10.87
N GLY A 2 -27.38 -52.53 10.63
CA GLY A 2 -27.58 -53.85 11.16
C GLY A 2 -26.46 -54.86 10.86
N ASP A 3 -25.89 -54.79 9.68
CA ASP A 3 -24.78 -55.70 9.32
C ASP A 3 -23.49 -55.39 10.14
N VAL A 4 -23.24 -54.12 10.44
CA VAL A 4 -22.13 -53.72 11.30
C VAL A 4 -22.31 -54.18 12.74
N GLU A 5 -23.53 -54.10 13.28
CA GLU A 5 -23.87 -54.59 14.62
C GLU A 5 -23.67 -56.13 14.76
N GLN A 6 -23.87 -56.85 13.68
CA GLN A 6 -23.73 -58.29 13.63
C GLN A 6 -22.27 -58.78 13.41
N LEU A 7 -21.29 -57.91 13.17
CA LEU A 7 -19.93 -58.27 13.03
C LEU A 7 -19.42 -59.03 14.25
N VAL A 8 -18.73 -60.16 14.03
CA VAL A 8 -18.13 -60.98 15.06
C VAL A 8 -16.81 -60.34 15.50
N VAL A 9 -16.74 -59.94 16.77
CA VAL A 9 -15.54 -59.33 17.37
C VAL A 9 -14.63 -60.40 18.01
N TYR A 10 -15.25 -61.43 18.58
CA TYR A 10 -14.55 -62.51 19.22
C TYR A 10 -15.31 -63.82 19.08
N SER A 11 -14.58 -64.93 18.91
CA SER A 11 -15.13 -66.29 18.95
C SER A 11 -14.18 -67.16 19.75
N ASP A 12 -14.71 -67.87 20.73
CA ASP A 12 -13.93 -68.81 21.51
C ASP A 12 -13.90 -70.19 20.83
N PRO A 13 -12.96 -71.08 21.21
CA PRO A 13 -12.90 -72.45 20.69
C PRO A 13 -14.14 -73.29 20.97
N SER A 14 -14.97 -72.90 21.95
CA SER A 14 -16.23 -73.57 22.32
C SER A 14 -17.43 -73.12 21.44
N GLY A 15 -17.21 -72.21 20.48
CA GLY A 15 -18.23 -71.75 19.57
C GLY A 15 -19.08 -70.58 20.09
N ASN A 16 -18.73 -69.95 21.20
CA ASN A 16 -19.37 -68.75 21.67
C ASN A 16 -18.90 -67.55 20.82
N VAL A 17 -19.84 -66.78 20.32
CA VAL A 17 -19.58 -65.66 19.45
C VAL A 17 -20.00 -64.36 20.13
N VAL A 18 -19.07 -63.41 20.26
CA VAL A 18 -19.35 -62.06 20.74
C VAL A 18 -19.48 -61.14 19.50
N ARG A 19 -20.58 -60.51 19.38
CA ARG A 19 -20.86 -59.58 18.28
C ARG A 19 -20.63 -58.13 18.70
N LEU A 20 -20.43 -57.25 17.72
CA LEU A 20 -20.14 -55.86 17.99
C LEU A 20 -21.23 -55.21 18.84
N LYS A 21 -22.51 -55.53 18.60
CA LYS A 21 -23.64 -55.05 19.42
C LYS A 21 -23.61 -55.43 20.90
N ASP A 22 -22.85 -56.49 21.24
CA ASP A 22 -22.77 -56.95 22.61
C ASP A 22 -21.77 -56.17 23.45
N VAL A 23 -20.79 -55.52 22.80
CA VAL A 23 -19.67 -54.79 23.45
C VAL A 23 -19.64 -53.29 23.08
N ALA A 24 -20.31 -52.87 22.01
CA ALA A 24 -20.36 -51.49 21.54
C ALA A 24 -21.74 -51.06 21.07
N ARG A 25 -22.02 -49.77 21.15
CA ARG A 25 -23.20 -49.19 20.58
C ARG A 25 -22.83 -48.62 19.22
N VAL A 26 -23.41 -49.14 18.15
CA VAL A 26 -23.24 -48.62 16.77
C VAL A 26 -24.26 -47.54 16.52
N ARG A 27 -23.82 -46.38 16.09
CA ARG A 27 -24.68 -45.27 15.70
C ARG A 27 -24.07 -44.48 14.53
N ARG A 28 -24.92 -43.90 13.72
CA ARG A 28 -24.52 -43.03 12.66
C ARG A 28 -24.55 -41.60 13.17
N GLU A 29 -23.40 -40.95 13.14
CA GLU A 29 -23.25 -39.58 13.57
C GLU A 29 -22.51 -38.76 12.48
N TYR A 30 -22.80 -37.49 12.43
CA TYR A 30 -21.93 -36.56 11.71
C TYR A 30 -20.75 -36.23 12.61
N PRO A 31 -19.53 -36.17 12.03
CA PRO A 31 -18.35 -35.75 12.81
C PRO A 31 -18.58 -34.35 13.38
N GLN A 32 -18.08 -34.12 14.59
CA GLN A 32 -18.08 -32.75 15.13
C GLN A 32 -17.23 -31.85 14.23
N PRO A 33 -17.76 -30.73 13.77
CA PRO A 33 -17.02 -29.85 12.90
C PRO A 33 -15.83 -29.25 13.66
N SER A 34 -14.64 -29.31 13.07
CA SER A 34 -13.46 -28.57 13.56
C SER A 34 -13.55 -27.08 13.29
N SER A 35 -14.35 -26.71 12.31
CA SER A 35 -14.65 -25.33 11.91
C SER A 35 -15.98 -25.23 11.19
N TYR A 36 -16.60 -24.07 11.19
CA TYR A 36 -17.79 -23.77 10.37
C TYR A 36 -17.93 -22.27 10.14
N VAL A 37 -18.71 -21.91 9.13
CA VAL A 37 -18.94 -20.52 8.75
C VAL A 37 -20.41 -20.15 8.98
N THR A 38 -20.62 -18.93 9.46
CA THR A 38 -21.95 -18.32 9.53
C THR A 38 -21.94 -16.97 8.81
N ASN A 39 -23.06 -16.65 8.17
CA ASN A 39 -23.32 -15.31 7.65
C ASN A 39 -24.57 -14.76 8.32
N ASN A 40 -24.45 -13.62 8.99
CA ASN A 40 -25.52 -13.02 9.78
C ASN A 40 -26.19 -14.00 10.75
N GLY A 41 -25.40 -14.89 11.39
CA GLY A 41 -25.88 -15.89 12.36
C GLY A 41 -26.39 -17.18 11.76
N GLN A 42 -26.55 -17.30 10.44
CA GLN A 42 -26.99 -18.51 9.76
C GLN A 42 -25.82 -19.31 9.23
N LYS A 43 -25.79 -20.62 9.42
CA LYS A 43 -24.73 -21.48 8.86
C LYS A 43 -24.77 -21.44 7.34
N CYS A 44 -23.61 -21.35 6.72
CA CYS A 44 -23.48 -21.26 5.27
C CYS A 44 -22.29 -22.07 4.75
N LEU A 45 -22.32 -22.32 3.44
CA LEU A 45 -21.18 -22.80 2.66
C LEU A 45 -20.56 -21.61 1.95
N VAL A 46 -19.22 -21.57 1.89
CA VAL A 46 -18.49 -20.50 1.21
C VAL A 46 -17.86 -21.05 -0.07
N LEU A 47 -18.18 -20.42 -1.19
CA LEU A 47 -17.52 -20.63 -2.47
C LEU A 47 -16.51 -19.49 -2.67
N SER A 48 -15.25 -19.84 -2.85
CA SER A 48 -14.17 -18.89 -3.18
C SER A 48 -13.74 -19.12 -4.62
N VAL A 49 -13.70 -18.03 -5.41
CA VAL A 49 -13.29 -18.07 -6.80
C VAL A 49 -12.06 -17.20 -6.96
N GLU A 50 -11.01 -17.76 -7.56
CA GLU A 50 -9.74 -17.09 -7.81
C GLU A 50 -9.52 -16.88 -9.29
N MET A 51 -8.94 -15.74 -9.65
CA MET A 51 -8.62 -15.40 -11.02
C MET A 51 -7.32 -16.08 -11.48
N LYS A 52 -7.32 -16.65 -12.67
CA LYS A 52 -6.08 -17.15 -13.30
C LYS A 52 -5.17 -15.97 -13.68
N LYS A 53 -3.87 -16.13 -13.46
CA LYS A 53 -2.86 -15.11 -13.80
C LYS A 53 -2.98 -14.68 -15.28
N GLY A 54 -2.91 -13.37 -15.52
CA GLY A 54 -3.01 -12.78 -16.86
C GLY A 54 -4.43 -12.68 -17.42
N ARG A 55 -5.47 -12.87 -16.60
CA ARG A 55 -6.87 -12.64 -17.00
C ARG A 55 -7.41 -11.35 -16.40
N SER A 56 -8.51 -10.84 -16.97
CA SER A 56 -9.20 -9.67 -16.46
C SER A 56 -10.16 -10.04 -15.32
N ILE A 57 -10.02 -9.39 -14.17
CA ILE A 57 -10.91 -9.60 -13.03
C ILE A 57 -12.34 -9.13 -13.31
N THR A 58 -12.51 -8.07 -14.07
CA THR A 58 -13.83 -7.55 -14.45
C THR A 58 -14.55 -8.48 -15.43
N ALA A 59 -13.81 -9.09 -16.36
CA ALA A 59 -14.38 -10.12 -17.25
C ALA A 59 -14.78 -11.37 -16.48
N MET A 60 -13.92 -11.85 -15.57
CA MET A 60 -14.23 -12.97 -14.68
C MET A 60 -15.51 -12.70 -13.87
N GLY A 61 -15.66 -11.49 -13.33
CA GLY A 61 -16.86 -11.13 -12.57
C GLY A 61 -18.13 -11.17 -13.39
N ALA A 62 -18.10 -10.67 -14.63
CA ALA A 62 -19.25 -10.74 -15.52
C ALA A 62 -19.64 -12.20 -15.86
N ASP A 63 -18.64 -13.06 -16.08
CA ASP A 63 -18.87 -14.50 -16.32
C ASP A 63 -19.47 -15.18 -15.08
N ILE A 64 -18.95 -14.87 -13.87
CA ILE A 64 -19.48 -15.38 -12.60
C ILE A 64 -20.92 -14.92 -12.40
N GLU A 65 -21.23 -13.66 -12.61
CA GLU A 65 -22.58 -13.11 -12.44
C GLU A 65 -23.58 -13.84 -13.33
N LYS A 66 -23.23 -14.07 -14.60
CA LYS A 66 -24.05 -14.81 -15.54
C LYS A 66 -24.32 -16.26 -15.06
N VAL A 67 -23.24 -16.98 -14.68
CA VAL A 67 -23.40 -18.38 -14.20
C VAL A 67 -24.20 -18.42 -12.91
N MET A 68 -24.01 -17.43 -12.00
CA MET A 68 -24.74 -17.34 -10.76
C MET A 68 -26.22 -17.06 -10.97
N ASP A 69 -26.60 -16.24 -11.94
CA ASP A 69 -28.00 -15.96 -12.24
C ASP A 69 -28.71 -17.18 -12.86
N GLU A 70 -28.02 -17.92 -13.72
CA GLU A 70 -28.50 -19.22 -14.22
C GLU A 70 -28.68 -20.21 -13.05
N PHE A 71 -27.69 -20.29 -12.14
CA PHE A 71 -27.72 -21.21 -11.00
C PHE A 71 -28.82 -20.87 -9.98
N LYS A 72 -29.04 -19.59 -9.68
CA LYS A 72 -30.12 -19.13 -8.78
C LYS A 72 -31.49 -19.68 -9.17
N SER A 73 -31.75 -19.83 -10.47
CA SER A 73 -33.01 -20.35 -10.99
C SER A 73 -33.25 -21.85 -10.66
N THR A 74 -32.16 -22.58 -10.37
CA THR A 74 -32.19 -24.02 -10.07
C THR A 74 -32.26 -24.33 -8.57
N LEU A 75 -32.07 -23.31 -7.70
CA LEU A 75 -32.00 -23.49 -6.26
C LEU A 75 -33.40 -23.64 -5.64
N PRO A 76 -33.52 -24.45 -4.58
CA PRO A 76 -34.72 -24.48 -3.74
C PRO A 76 -34.98 -23.09 -3.12
N SER A 77 -36.25 -22.79 -2.85
CA SER A 77 -36.69 -21.47 -2.35
C SER A 77 -36.14 -21.09 -0.96
N ASP A 78 -35.63 -22.05 -0.21
CA ASP A 78 -35.06 -21.91 1.13
C ASP A 78 -33.55 -21.67 1.12
N VAL A 79 -32.91 -21.75 -0.06
CA VAL A 79 -31.49 -21.47 -0.24
C VAL A 79 -31.30 -20.06 -0.80
N THR A 80 -30.53 -19.24 -0.09
CA THR A 80 -30.17 -17.88 -0.52
C THR A 80 -28.70 -17.77 -0.76
N ILE A 81 -28.32 -17.07 -1.85
CA ILE A 81 -26.93 -16.75 -2.15
C ILE A 81 -26.64 -15.34 -1.70
N PHE A 82 -25.55 -15.17 -0.99
CA PHE A 82 -25.07 -13.88 -0.49
C PHE A 82 -23.60 -13.65 -0.82
N THR A 83 -23.26 -12.50 -1.35
CA THR A 83 -21.87 -12.12 -1.66
C THR A 83 -21.19 -11.55 -0.41
N ILE A 84 -20.15 -12.23 0.08
CA ILE A 84 -19.36 -11.76 1.23
C ILE A 84 -18.35 -10.72 0.78
N THR A 85 -17.63 -11.00 -0.31
CA THR A 85 -16.64 -10.09 -0.89
C THR A 85 -16.67 -10.19 -2.39
N ASP A 86 -16.67 -9.05 -3.06
CA ASP A 86 -16.61 -8.94 -4.53
C ASP A 86 -15.48 -8.00 -4.93
N GLN A 87 -14.34 -8.58 -5.24
CA GLN A 87 -13.18 -7.82 -5.71
C GLN A 87 -13.41 -7.23 -7.11
N THR A 88 -14.25 -7.87 -7.93
CA THR A 88 -14.59 -7.38 -9.27
C THR A 88 -15.30 -6.04 -9.19
N LYS A 89 -16.31 -5.95 -8.32
CA LYS A 89 -17.03 -4.70 -8.08
C LYS A 89 -16.12 -3.60 -7.56
N VAL A 90 -15.25 -3.94 -6.61
CA VAL A 90 -14.29 -2.96 -6.06
C VAL A 90 -13.35 -2.41 -7.13
N VAL A 91 -12.82 -3.27 -7.99
CA VAL A 91 -11.95 -2.83 -9.09
C VAL A 91 -12.72 -1.99 -10.10
N ASN A 92 -13.92 -2.41 -10.48
CA ASN A 92 -14.76 -1.66 -11.40
C ASN A 92 -15.14 -0.27 -10.85
N ASP A 93 -15.58 -0.20 -9.60
CA ASP A 93 -15.93 1.06 -8.93
C ASP A 93 -14.70 1.98 -8.83
N SER A 94 -13.51 1.43 -8.55
CA SER A 94 -12.26 2.19 -8.53
C SER A 94 -11.93 2.76 -9.90
N VAL A 95 -12.01 1.96 -10.96
CA VAL A 95 -11.74 2.42 -12.34
C VAL A 95 -12.75 3.49 -12.76
N VAL A 96 -14.03 3.30 -12.48
CA VAL A 96 -15.08 4.29 -12.81
C VAL A 96 -14.86 5.60 -12.06
N ASN A 97 -14.53 5.55 -10.77
CA ASN A 97 -14.23 6.76 -9.98
C ASN A 97 -13.01 7.49 -10.54
N PHE A 98 -11.92 6.79 -10.86
CA PHE A 98 -10.74 7.41 -11.47
C PHE A 98 -11.02 8.00 -12.87
N LEU A 99 -11.80 7.32 -13.70
CA LEU A 99 -12.23 7.88 -14.99
C LEU A 99 -13.05 9.17 -14.81
N ARG A 100 -13.92 9.21 -13.80
CA ARG A 100 -14.66 10.43 -13.44
C ARG A 100 -13.70 11.54 -12.99
N GLU A 101 -12.74 11.24 -12.13
CA GLU A 101 -11.72 12.20 -11.69
C GLU A 101 -10.88 12.69 -12.86
N LEU A 102 -10.49 11.82 -13.79
CA LEU A 102 -9.77 12.17 -15.00
C LEU A 102 -10.58 13.14 -15.87
N LEU A 103 -11.87 12.90 -16.07
CA LEU A 103 -12.75 13.80 -16.83
C LEU A 103 -12.89 15.16 -16.14
N ILE A 104 -13.04 15.19 -14.82
CA ILE A 104 -13.09 16.43 -14.04
C ILE A 104 -11.75 17.18 -14.14
N ALA A 105 -10.63 16.46 -14.08
CA ALA A 105 -9.28 17.02 -14.21
C ALA A 105 -9.07 17.65 -15.61
N ILE A 106 -9.49 16.96 -16.68
CA ILE A 106 -9.46 17.50 -18.04
C ILE A 106 -10.29 18.80 -18.11
N ALA A 107 -11.51 18.78 -17.59
CA ALA A 107 -12.37 19.96 -17.58
C ALA A 107 -11.74 21.13 -16.79
N ALA A 108 -11.16 20.84 -15.61
CA ALA A 108 -10.48 21.85 -14.80
C ALA A 108 -9.30 22.50 -15.54
N VAL A 109 -8.44 21.69 -16.17
CA VAL A 109 -7.30 22.18 -16.94
C VAL A 109 -7.78 23.01 -18.13
N VAL A 110 -8.79 22.55 -18.86
CA VAL A 110 -9.39 23.30 -20.00
C VAL A 110 -9.95 24.64 -19.54
N ILE A 111 -10.67 24.68 -18.41
CA ILE A 111 -11.21 25.93 -17.84
C ILE A 111 -10.08 26.89 -17.49
N VAL A 112 -9.00 26.43 -16.86
CA VAL A 112 -7.83 27.25 -16.53
C VAL A 112 -7.20 27.83 -17.79
N ILE A 113 -7.01 27.02 -18.82
CA ILE A 113 -6.44 27.47 -20.09
C ILE A 113 -7.35 28.54 -20.73
N MET A 114 -8.68 28.34 -20.74
CA MET A 114 -9.66 29.28 -21.28
C MET A 114 -9.75 30.60 -20.47
N LEU A 115 -9.49 30.54 -19.18
CA LEU A 115 -9.50 31.71 -18.31
C LEU A 115 -8.30 32.65 -18.59
N PHE A 116 -7.15 32.05 -18.89
CA PHE A 116 -5.90 32.79 -19.01
C PHE A 116 -5.49 33.10 -20.46
N LEU A 117 -5.93 32.29 -21.43
CA LEU A 117 -5.61 32.48 -22.85
C LEU A 117 -6.82 32.95 -23.67
N PRO A 118 -6.59 33.70 -24.76
CA PRO A 118 -7.66 34.02 -25.70
C PRO A 118 -8.34 32.76 -26.24
N MET A 119 -9.64 32.75 -26.37
CA MET A 119 -10.46 31.58 -26.68
C MET A 119 -9.94 30.71 -27.84
N ARG A 120 -9.47 31.33 -28.93
CA ARG A 120 -8.95 30.60 -30.11
C ARG A 120 -7.64 29.87 -29.79
N VAL A 121 -6.78 30.52 -29.02
CA VAL A 121 -5.51 29.94 -28.54
C VAL A 121 -5.78 28.82 -27.53
N ALA A 122 -6.68 29.07 -26.59
CA ALA A 122 -7.12 28.13 -25.59
C ALA A 122 -7.71 26.84 -26.20
N LEU A 123 -8.55 26.98 -27.25
CA LEU A 123 -9.14 25.82 -27.92
C LEU A 123 -8.09 24.95 -28.62
N VAL A 124 -7.07 25.55 -29.26
CA VAL A 124 -5.98 24.79 -29.88
C VAL A 124 -5.16 24.06 -28.81
N ALA A 125 -4.78 24.73 -27.72
CA ALA A 125 -4.02 24.11 -26.63
C ALA A 125 -4.84 23.00 -25.93
N ALA A 126 -6.13 23.26 -25.65
CA ALA A 126 -7.00 22.30 -24.98
C ALA A 126 -7.30 21.05 -25.82
N SER A 127 -7.34 21.17 -27.16
CA SER A 127 -7.60 20.03 -28.04
C SER A 127 -6.50 18.98 -27.99
N THR A 128 -5.28 19.34 -27.59
CA THR A 128 -4.15 18.38 -27.46
C THR A 128 -4.34 17.38 -26.32
N ILE A 129 -5.10 17.74 -25.29
CA ILE A 129 -5.34 16.87 -24.13
C ILE A 129 -6.09 15.60 -24.55
N PRO A 130 -7.33 15.68 -25.06
CA PRO A 130 -8.07 14.48 -25.42
C PRO A 130 -7.36 13.67 -26.52
N ILE A 131 -6.74 14.33 -27.50
CA ILE A 131 -6.02 13.66 -28.58
C ILE A 131 -4.86 12.83 -28.00
N SER A 132 -4.04 13.42 -27.13
CA SER A 132 -2.91 12.72 -26.53
C SER A 132 -3.36 11.55 -25.64
N ILE A 133 -4.41 11.74 -24.84
CA ILE A 133 -4.95 10.69 -23.98
C ILE A 133 -5.49 9.51 -24.79
N PHE A 134 -6.31 9.78 -25.83
CA PHE A 134 -6.88 8.70 -26.63
C PHE A 134 -5.82 7.89 -27.37
N ILE A 135 -4.82 8.56 -27.95
CA ILE A 135 -3.70 7.87 -28.59
C ILE A 135 -2.90 7.05 -27.57
N SER A 136 -2.65 7.60 -26.37
CA SER A 136 -1.92 6.92 -25.30
C SER A 136 -2.68 5.69 -24.79
N LEU A 137 -3.99 5.76 -24.61
CA LEU A 137 -4.82 4.60 -24.27
C LEU A 137 -4.78 3.51 -25.34
N GLY A 138 -4.79 3.91 -26.62
CA GLY A 138 -4.61 2.97 -27.72
C GLY A 138 -3.25 2.28 -27.70
N LEU A 139 -2.18 3.00 -27.33
CA LEU A 139 -0.85 2.41 -27.18
C LEU A 139 -0.74 1.55 -25.91
N PHE A 140 -1.40 1.92 -24.80
CA PHE A 140 -1.47 1.04 -23.62
C PHE A 140 -2.05 -0.32 -24.00
N TYR A 141 -3.14 -0.33 -24.76
CA TYR A 141 -3.73 -1.56 -25.26
C TYR A 141 -2.77 -2.34 -26.17
N ALA A 142 -2.09 -1.66 -27.10
CA ALA A 142 -1.15 -2.29 -28.04
C ALA A 142 0.08 -2.90 -27.37
N PHE A 143 0.56 -2.28 -26.27
CA PHE A 143 1.71 -2.77 -25.49
C PHE A 143 1.32 -3.67 -24.32
N GLY A 144 0.04 -3.98 -24.13
CA GLY A 144 -0.43 -4.82 -23.03
C GLY A 144 -0.29 -4.17 -21.66
N ILE A 145 -0.29 -2.84 -21.58
CA ILE A 145 -0.30 -2.12 -20.31
C ILE A 145 -1.72 -2.13 -19.75
N GLU A 146 -1.86 -2.69 -18.56
CA GLU A 146 -3.16 -2.80 -17.90
C GLU A 146 -3.68 -1.44 -17.44
N LEU A 147 -4.98 -1.21 -17.65
CA LEU A 147 -5.66 -0.03 -17.13
C LEU A 147 -6.05 -0.28 -15.67
N ASN A 148 -5.27 0.27 -14.76
CA ASN A 148 -5.45 0.18 -13.32
C ASN A 148 -5.35 1.56 -12.66
N THR A 149 -5.53 1.63 -11.34
CA THR A 149 -5.48 2.91 -10.61
C THR A 149 -4.13 3.63 -10.74
N VAL A 150 -3.03 2.87 -10.90
CA VAL A 150 -1.67 3.43 -11.06
C VAL A 150 -1.50 4.09 -12.43
N THR A 151 -1.95 3.41 -13.51
CA THR A 151 -1.90 3.95 -14.88
C THR A 151 -2.84 5.14 -15.05
N LEU A 152 -4.02 5.11 -14.41
CA LEU A 152 -4.96 6.22 -14.41
C LEU A 152 -4.42 7.41 -13.60
N ALA A 153 -3.78 7.18 -12.46
CA ALA A 153 -3.10 8.23 -11.71
C ALA A 153 -1.96 8.87 -12.51
N ALA A 154 -1.18 8.06 -13.27
CA ALA A 154 -0.18 8.58 -14.20
C ALA A 154 -0.77 9.48 -15.27
N LEU A 155 -1.95 9.13 -15.83
CA LEU A 155 -2.69 9.98 -16.76
C LEU A 155 -3.09 11.32 -16.14
N ILE A 156 -3.64 11.33 -14.92
CA ILE A 156 -4.05 12.56 -14.22
C ILE A 156 -2.84 13.46 -13.97
N VAL A 157 -1.74 12.91 -13.47
CA VAL A 157 -0.50 13.65 -13.20
C VAL A 157 0.07 14.27 -14.47
N THR A 158 0.02 13.56 -15.58
CA THR A 158 0.55 14.04 -16.86
C THR A 158 -0.33 15.08 -17.56
N LEU A 159 -1.59 15.28 -17.15
CA LEU A 159 -2.48 16.25 -17.77
C LEU A 159 -1.89 17.66 -17.85
N GLY A 160 -1.33 18.15 -16.73
CA GLY A 160 -0.66 19.44 -16.70
C GLY A 160 0.53 19.51 -17.65
N MET A 161 1.29 18.41 -17.75
CA MET A 161 2.49 18.34 -18.59
C MET A 161 2.19 18.16 -20.09
N ILE A 162 1.02 17.58 -20.45
CA ILE A 162 0.57 17.43 -21.86
C ILE A 162 0.43 18.79 -22.51
N VAL A 163 -0.18 19.73 -21.83
CA VAL A 163 -0.49 21.06 -22.38
C VAL A 163 0.75 21.92 -22.53
N ASP A 164 1.74 21.72 -21.71
CA ASP A 164 2.96 22.50 -21.64
C ASP A 164 3.69 22.58 -22.99
N ASN A 165 3.86 21.46 -23.69
CA ASN A 165 4.52 21.42 -24.99
C ASN A 165 3.79 22.30 -26.01
N SER A 166 2.48 22.24 -25.99
CA SER A 166 1.62 22.99 -26.91
C SER A 166 1.63 24.49 -26.59
N ILE A 167 1.61 24.88 -25.31
CA ILE A 167 1.65 26.29 -24.89
C ILE A 167 2.92 26.97 -25.37
N VAL A 168 4.09 26.34 -25.20
CA VAL A 168 5.39 26.91 -25.62
C VAL A 168 5.43 27.14 -27.13
N ILE A 169 4.94 26.20 -27.94
CA ILE A 169 4.89 26.32 -29.40
C ILE A 169 3.90 27.41 -29.83
N ILE A 170 2.72 27.45 -29.19
CA ILE A 170 1.70 28.48 -29.55
C ILE A 170 2.17 29.87 -29.11
N ASP A 171 2.82 30.04 -27.97
CA ASP A 171 3.38 31.31 -27.50
C ASP A 171 4.41 31.84 -28.47
N SER A 172 5.37 30.99 -28.90
CA SER A 172 6.33 31.34 -29.95
C SER A 172 5.69 31.69 -31.29
N TYR A 173 4.63 30.95 -31.69
CA TYR A 173 3.88 31.26 -32.89
C TYR A 173 3.24 32.67 -32.82
N MET A 174 2.66 33.00 -31.67
CA MET A 174 2.06 34.30 -31.45
C MET A 174 3.06 35.47 -31.52
N GLU A 175 4.26 35.25 -30.93
CA GLU A 175 5.37 36.20 -30.98
C GLU A 175 5.83 36.43 -32.44
N MET A 176 6.12 35.35 -33.18
CA MET A 176 6.52 35.42 -34.59
C MET A 176 5.43 36.05 -35.51
N LEU A 177 4.17 35.81 -35.18
CA LEU A 177 3.05 36.44 -35.91
C LEU A 177 2.96 37.91 -35.61
N ALA A 178 3.28 38.38 -34.40
CA ALA A 178 3.38 39.80 -34.03
C ALA A 178 4.57 40.50 -34.69
N GLU A 179 5.67 39.76 -34.95
CA GLU A 179 6.80 40.24 -35.76
C GLU A 179 6.48 40.39 -37.26
N GLY A 180 5.28 39.98 -37.73
CA GLY A 180 4.84 40.09 -39.10
C GLY A 180 5.21 38.91 -40.01
N LYS A 181 5.68 37.78 -39.48
CA LYS A 181 5.94 36.57 -40.27
C LYS A 181 4.63 35.96 -40.81
N SER A 182 4.70 35.30 -41.98
CA SER A 182 3.54 34.61 -42.53
C SER A 182 3.07 33.49 -41.60
N ARG A 183 1.79 33.20 -41.58
CA ARG A 183 1.19 32.18 -40.70
C ARG A 183 1.84 30.80 -40.87
N TRP A 184 2.14 30.41 -42.11
CA TRP A 184 2.76 29.14 -42.41
C TRP A 184 4.21 29.10 -41.92
N THR A 185 4.99 30.14 -42.25
CA THR A 185 6.39 30.22 -41.77
C THR A 185 6.48 30.31 -40.26
N ALA A 186 5.63 31.15 -39.64
CA ALA A 186 5.58 31.25 -38.16
C ALA A 186 5.24 29.91 -37.49
N SER A 187 4.32 29.13 -38.09
CA SER A 187 3.90 27.85 -37.58
C SER A 187 5.00 26.80 -37.63
N ILE A 188 5.73 26.68 -38.73
CA ILE A 188 6.86 25.76 -38.85
C ILE A 188 8.01 26.20 -37.97
N SER A 189 8.37 27.49 -37.99
CA SER A 189 9.49 28.01 -37.21
C SER A 189 9.24 27.89 -35.71
N SER A 190 8.02 28.11 -35.22
CA SER A 190 7.68 27.97 -33.79
C SER A 190 7.87 26.53 -33.29
N ALA A 191 7.55 25.53 -34.10
CA ALA A 191 7.73 24.14 -33.77
C ALA A 191 9.22 23.76 -33.77
N THR A 192 9.97 24.14 -34.80
CA THR A 192 11.38 23.75 -34.94
C THR A 192 12.29 24.48 -33.96
N HIS A 193 11.98 25.73 -33.60
CA HIS A 193 12.80 26.59 -32.76
C HIS A 193 13.07 25.98 -31.36
N PHE A 194 12.04 25.50 -30.68
CA PHE A 194 12.15 24.94 -29.33
C PHE A 194 12.25 23.40 -29.28
N PHE A 195 12.50 22.75 -30.44
CA PHE A 195 12.55 21.27 -30.48
C PHE A 195 13.54 20.68 -29.47
N LYS A 196 14.79 21.14 -29.49
CA LYS A 196 15.84 20.63 -28.61
C LYS A 196 15.48 20.77 -27.12
N SER A 197 14.98 21.96 -26.74
CA SER A 197 14.63 22.26 -25.33
C SER A 197 13.45 21.42 -24.85
N ILE A 198 12.36 21.33 -25.63
CA ILE A 198 11.18 20.57 -25.27
C ILE A 198 11.46 19.07 -25.28
N PHE A 199 12.22 18.57 -26.27
CA PHE A 199 12.62 17.17 -26.34
C PHE A 199 13.48 16.77 -25.13
N SER A 200 14.53 17.56 -24.81
CA SER A 200 15.40 17.29 -23.65
C SER A 200 14.64 17.33 -22.33
N ALA A 201 13.73 18.28 -22.18
CA ALA A 201 12.88 18.40 -21.00
C ALA A 201 11.93 17.19 -20.85
N THR A 202 11.28 16.78 -21.96
CA THR A 202 10.39 15.62 -21.97
C THR A 202 11.14 14.32 -21.67
N LEU A 203 12.35 14.17 -22.25
CA LEU A 203 13.21 13.03 -21.98
C LEU A 203 13.65 13.00 -20.50
N ALA A 204 14.03 14.16 -19.95
CA ALA A 204 14.42 14.26 -18.54
C ALA A 204 13.31 13.81 -17.61
N ILE A 205 12.06 14.28 -17.84
CA ILE A 205 10.91 13.86 -17.04
C ILE A 205 10.64 12.36 -17.19
N SER A 206 10.60 11.83 -18.42
CA SER A 206 10.32 10.42 -18.67
C SER A 206 11.34 9.49 -17.99
N ILE A 207 12.62 9.77 -18.17
CA ILE A 207 13.70 8.91 -17.68
C ILE A 207 13.80 8.93 -16.14
N THR A 208 13.38 10.02 -15.50
CA THR A 208 13.46 10.18 -14.03
C THR A 208 12.66 9.13 -13.26
N PHE A 209 11.64 8.54 -13.86
CA PHE A 209 10.81 7.53 -13.22
C PHE A 209 11.35 6.10 -13.32
N PHE A 210 12.21 5.80 -14.32
CA PHE A 210 12.72 4.43 -14.53
C PHE A 210 13.61 3.88 -13.42
N PRO A 211 14.42 4.67 -12.69
CA PRO A 211 15.23 4.18 -11.59
C PRO A 211 14.41 3.40 -10.54
N PHE A 212 13.14 3.75 -10.34
CA PHE A 212 12.26 2.98 -9.44
C PHE A 212 12.12 1.53 -9.85
N LEU A 213 11.97 1.23 -11.15
CA LEU A 213 11.88 -0.16 -11.63
C LEU A 213 13.18 -0.94 -11.44
N LEU A 214 14.32 -0.24 -11.35
CA LEU A 214 15.62 -0.89 -11.18
C LEU A 214 15.97 -1.15 -9.72
N THR A 215 15.46 -0.33 -8.80
CA THR A 215 15.87 -0.36 -7.38
C THR A 215 14.82 -0.98 -6.47
N THR A 216 13.52 -0.87 -6.79
CA THR A 216 12.45 -1.46 -5.99
C THR A 216 12.32 -2.96 -6.26
N LYS A 217 11.89 -3.71 -5.24
CA LYS A 217 11.69 -5.16 -5.27
C LYS A 217 10.34 -5.53 -4.67
N GLY A 218 9.92 -6.78 -4.89
CA GLY A 218 8.71 -7.30 -4.27
C GLY A 218 7.45 -6.54 -4.69
N MET A 219 6.57 -6.28 -3.74
CA MET A 219 5.28 -5.64 -3.97
C MET A 219 5.41 -4.19 -4.45
N ASP A 220 6.40 -3.44 -3.98
CA ASP A 220 6.66 -2.07 -4.40
C ASP A 220 7.02 -1.99 -5.88
N HIS A 221 7.81 -2.96 -6.37
CA HIS A 221 8.13 -3.08 -7.79
C HIS A 221 6.88 -3.38 -8.63
N ASP A 222 6.07 -4.36 -8.23
CA ASP A 222 4.86 -4.74 -8.96
C ASP A 222 3.83 -3.60 -8.97
N PHE A 223 3.72 -2.87 -7.86
CA PHE A 223 2.85 -1.68 -7.76
C PHE A 223 3.28 -0.58 -8.75
N LEU A 224 4.58 -0.34 -8.90
CA LEU A 224 5.12 0.74 -9.73
C LEU A 224 5.37 0.35 -11.18
N LEU A 225 5.26 -0.92 -11.55
CA LEU A 225 5.68 -1.48 -12.85
C LEU A 225 5.20 -0.68 -14.06
N TYR A 226 3.94 -0.30 -14.09
CA TYR A 226 3.34 0.40 -15.22
C TYR A 226 3.43 1.93 -15.14
N PHE A 227 3.79 2.50 -13.99
CA PHE A 227 3.78 3.95 -13.79
C PHE A 227 4.79 4.70 -14.68
N PRO A 228 6.10 4.34 -14.73
CA PRO A 228 7.07 4.97 -15.62
C PRO A 228 6.73 4.82 -17.10
N TRP A 229 6.28 3.65 -17.50
CA TRP A 229 5.89 3.39 -18.89
C TRP A 229 4.69 4.25 -19.30
N SER A 230 3.69 4.35 -18.44
CA SER A 230 2.49 5.15 -18.70
C SER A 230 2.82 6.63 -18.87
N ILE A 231 3.62 7.20 -17.97
CA ILE A 231 4.07 8.60 -18.06
C ILE A 231 4.87 8.82 -19.35
N THR A 232 5.80 7.93 -19.64
CA THR A 232 6.67 8.05 -20.82
C THR A 232 5.88 8.02 -22.11
N ILE A 233 4.96 7.09 -22.28
CA ILE A 233 4.11 6.99 -23.47
C ILE A 233 3.27 8.26 -23.63
N VAL A 234 2.62 8.72 -22.56
CA VAL A 234 1.79 9.91 -22.60
C VAL A 234 2.58 11.17 -22.99
N LEU A 235 3.77 11.35 -22.38
CA LEU A 235 4.62 12.50 -22.65
C LEU A 235 5.21 12.46 -24.07
N LEU A 236 5.62 11.30 -24.58
CA LEU A 236 6.09 11.15 -25.95
C LEU A 236 4.96 11.40 -26.96
N ILE A 237 3.75 10.92 -26.71
CA ILE A 237 2.59 11.21 -27.57
C ILE A 237 2.24 12.69 -27.51
N SER A 238 2.24 13.31 -26.32
CA SER A 238 2.03 14.75 -26.18
C SER A 238 3.05 15.56 -27.00
N LEU A 239 4.31 15.14 -26.98
CA LEU A 239 5.38 15.74 -27.78
C LEU A 239 5.08 15.61 -29.27
N LEU A 240 4.71 14.41 -29.77
CA LEU A 240 4.34 14.20 -31.18
C LEU A 240 3.13 15.02 -31.59
N VAL A 241 2.09 15.07 -30.77
CA VAL A 241 0.89 15.89 -30.99
C VAL A 241 1.25 17.37 -31.07
N ALA A 242 2.12 17.86 -30.17
CA ALA A 242 2.57 19.25 -30.15
C ALA A 242 3.37 19.63 -31.40
N TYR A 243 4.15 18.72 -31.97
CA TYR A 243 4.94 19.00 -33.19
C TYR A 243 4.21 18.76 -34.50
N LEU A 244 3.25 17.86 -34.55
CA LEU A 244 2.54 17.49 -35.79
C LEU A 244 1.18 18.19 -35.88
N ILE A 245 0.38 18.18 -34.83
CA ILE A 245 -1.02 18.65 -34.86
C ILE A 245 -1.13 20.13 -34.52
N VAL A 246 -0.41 20.60 -33.47
CA VAL A 246 -0.51 21.98 -33.03
C VAL A 246 -0.10 22.97 -34.10
N PRO A 247 1.02 22.81 -34.87
CA PRO A 247 1.38 23.74 -35.93
C PRO A 247 0.33 23.85 -37.04
N PHE A 248 -0.32 22.74 -37.36
CA PHE A 248 -1.43 22.70 -38.32
C PHE A 248 -2.65 23.47 -37.75
N CYS A 249 -3.09 23.16 -36.55
CA CYS A 249 -4.22 23.78 -35.92
C CYS A 249 -4.02 25.28 -35.70
N GLN A 250 -2.84 25.71 -35.21
CA GLN A 250 -2.59 27.14 -34.97
C GLN A 250 -2.57 27.96 -36.28
N SER A 251 -2.02 27.46 -37.39
CA SER A 251 -2.01 28.12 -38.69
C SER A 251 -3.43 28.33 -39.26
N TYR A 252 -4.36 27.41 -38.96
CA TYR A 252 -5.73 27.42 -39.43
C TYR A 252 -6.65 28.29 -38.55
N PHE A 253 -6.58 28.10 -37.20
CA PHE A 253 -7.50 28.74 -36.26
C PHE A 253 -7.05 30.14 -35.76
N ILE A 254 -5.73 30.38 -35.67
CA ILE A 254 -5.17 31.61 -35.13
C ILE A 254 -4.64 32.46 -36.29
N ARG A 255 -5.50 33.38 -36.79
CA ARG A 255 -5.23 34.14 -38.03
C ARG A 255 -4.63 35.51 -37.82
N LYS A 256 -4.73 36.09 -36.62
CA LYS A 256 -4.25 37.46 -36.30
C LYS A 256 -3.53 37.45 -34.98
N PRO A 257 -2.45 38.27 -34.81
CA PRO A 257 -1.81 38.40 -33.52
C PRO A 257 -2.81 38.93 -32.48
N VAL A 258 -2.73 38.43 -31.25
CA VAL A 258 -3.61 38.90 -30.17
C VAL A 258 -3.17 40.31 -29.75
N GLY A 259 -4.04 41.27 -29.81
CA GLY A 259 -3.79 42.64 -29.35
C GLY A 259 -3.85 43.77 -30.42
N THR A 260 -4.09 43.47 -31.73
CA THR A 260 -4.10 44.44 -32.80
C THR A 260 -5.46 45.03 -33.10
N GLY A 261 -6.50 44.82 -32.30
CA GLY A 261 -7.83 45.40 -32.57
C GLY A 261 -8.71 45.42 -31.33
N GLY A 262 -8.73 46.50 -30.60
CA GLY A 262 -9.74 46.79 -29.61
C GLY A 262 -9.19 47.14 -28.22
N LYS A 263 -9.97 47.84 -27.39
CA LYS A 263 -9.66 48.24 -26.01
C LYS A 263 -9.03 47.06 -25.26
N LYS A 264 -7.81 47.24 -24.71
CA LYS A 264 -7.14 46.28 -23.81
C LYS A 264 -8.11 45.87 -22.69
N LYS A 265 -8.76 44.73 -22.82
CA LYS A 265 -9.49 44.14 -21.71
C LYS A 265 -8.47 43.79 -20.62
N PHE A 266 -8.72 44.27 -19.41
CA PHE A 266 -7.90 43.94 -18.23
C PHE A 266 -7.86 42.42 -18.11
N SER A 267 -6.67 41.84 -18.21
CA SER A 267 -6.44 40.42 -17.98
C SER A 267 -5.84 40.20 -16.58
N PHE A 268 -6.31 39.21 -15.86
CA PHE A 268 -5.72 38.83 -14.59
C PHE A 268 -4.19 38.58 -14.71
N LEU A 269 -3.78 38.00 -15.83
CA LEU A 269 -2.36 37.78 -16.12
C LEU A 269 -1.55 39.10 -16.20
N ASP A 270 -2.15 40.21 -16.64
CA ASP A 270 -1.46 41.52 -16.69
C ASP A 270 -1.23 42.04 -15.25
N LEU A 271 -2.13 41.75 -14.29
CA LEU A 271 -1.95 42.09 -12.89
C LEU A 271 -0.80 41.25 -12.29
N VAL A 272 -0.83 39.92 -12.51
CA VAL A 272 0.22 39.04 -12.05
C VAL A 272 1.60 39.40 -12.63
N GLN A 273 1.63 39.75 -13.95
CA GLN A 273 2.86 40.19 -14.60
C GLN A 273 3.41 41.47 -13.97
N ARG A 274 2.55 42.45 -13.69
CA ARG A 274 2.96 43.75 -13.09
C ARG A 274 3.52 43.53 -11.69
N TYR A 275 2.88 42.68 -10.89
CA TYR A 275 3.38 42.32 -9.56
C TYR A 275 4.72 41.55 -9.65
N TYR A 276 4.82 40.60 -10.58
CA TYR A 276 6.06 39.86 -10.78
C TYR A 276 7.21 40.77 -11.28
N ASP A 277 6.94 41.69 -12.21
CA ASP A 277 7.95 42.64 -12.69
C ASP A 277 8.51 43.53 -11.57
N TRP A 278 7.66 43.93 -10.62
CA TRP A 278 8.11 44.60 -9.40
C TRP A 278 8.92 43.67 -8.50
N LEU A 279 8.45 42.45 -8.27
CA LEU A 279 9.12 41.47 -7.39
C LEU A 279 10.52 41.10 -7.92
N ILE A 280 10.64 40.73 -9.20
CA ILE A 280 11.92 40.34 -9.79
C ILE A 280 12.91 41.49 -9.77
N GLY A 281 12.47 42.73 -9.98
CA GLY A 281 13.30 43.92 -9.83
C GLY A 281 13.91 44.04 -8.42
N ARG A 282 13.11 43.78 -7.36
CA ARG A 282 13.59 43.76 -5.97
C ARG A 282 14.57 42.59 -5.73
N CYS A 283 14.31 41.41 -6.28
CA CYS A 283 15.18 40.25 -6.15
C CYS A 283 16.58 40.51 -6.76
N PHE A 284 16.64 41.18 -7.92
CA PHE A 284 17.91 41.55 -8.54
C PHE A 284 18.62 42.74 -7.83
N ALA A 285 17.86 43.61 -7.18
CA ALA A 285 18.44 44.68 -6.35
C ALA A 285 19.13 44.14 -5.08
N HIS A 286 18.63 43.01 -4.53
CA HIS A 286 19.17 42.39 -3.33
C HIS A 286 19.53 40.90 -3.57
N PRO A 287 20.55 40.58 -4.41
CA PRO A 287 20.76 39.23 -4.88
C PRO A 287 21.14 38.24 -3.78
N TYR A 288 21.95 38.65 -2.79
CA TYR A 288 22.34 37.77 -1.68
C TYR A 288 21.14 37.43 -0.76
N ILE A 289 20.22 38.36 -0.53
CA ILE A 289 19.00 38.10 0.24
C ILE A 289 18.14 37.09 -0.50
N THR A 290 17.98 37.27 -1.82
CA THR A 290 17.16 36.35 -2.64
C THR A 290 17.73 34.91 -2.61
N VAL A 291 19.04 34.75 -2.78
CA VAL A 291 19.67 33.40 -2.68
C VAL A 291 19.57 32.84 -1.27
N SER A 292 19.72 33.68 -0.22
CA SER A 292 19.55 33.25 1.17
C SER A 292 18.13 32.76 1.45
N VAL A 293 17.11 33.37 0.87
CA VAL A 293 15.71 32.88 0.94
C VAL A 293 15.59 31.50 0.31
N GLY A 294 16.26 31.28 -0.86
CA GLY A 294 16.30 29.95 -1.49
C GLY A 294 16.98 28.90 -0.61
N VAL A 295 18.12 29.22 0.00
CA VAL A 295 18.81 28.32 0.93
C VAL A 295 17.97 28.07 2.19
N ALA A 296 17.38 29.13 2.74
CA ALA A 296 16.49 29.00 3.91
C ALA A 296 15.28 28.10 3.61
N SER A 297 14.69 28.18 2.40
CA SER A 297 13.61 27.29 2.00
C SER A 297 14.02 25.81 2.01
N ILE A 298 15.25 25.49 1.61
CA ILE A 298 15.77 24.12 1.65
C ILE A 298 15.91 23.64 3.09
N VAL A 299 16.51 24.46 3.96
CA VAL A 299 16.72 24.11 5.39
C VAL A 299 15.38 23.92 6.10
N ILE A 300 14.48 24.88 5.95
CA ILE A 300 13.13 24.81 6.56
C ILE A 300 12.38 23.59 6.03
N GLY A 301 12.39 23.36 4.72
CA GLY A 301 11.76 22.20 4.10
C GLY A 301 12.30 20.87 4.64
N SER A 302 13.62 20.76 4.79
CA SER A 302 14.26 19.55 5.34
C SER A 302 13.86 19.30 6.80
N VAL A 303 13.81 20.36 7.62
CA VAL A 303 13.32 20.24 9.00
C VAL A 303 11.83 19.86 9.03
N MET A 304 11.01 20.44 8.16
CA MET A 304 9.59 20.09 8.07
C MET A 304 9.39 18.62 7.68
N VAL A 305 10.11 18.12 6.65
CA VAL A 305 10.00 16.70 6.24
C VAL A 305 10.33 15.75 7.37
N SER A 306 11.35 16.06 8.18
CA SER A 306 11.75 15.20 9.30
C SER A 306 10.70 15.10 10.42
N GLN A 307 9.77 16.05 10.46
CA GLN A 307 8.68 16.11 11.46
C GLN A 307 7.33 15.60 10.91
N LEU A 308 7.24 15.32 9.60
CA LEU A 308 6.01 14.81 9.03
C LEU A 308 5.72 13.38 9.51
N PRO A 309 4.45 13.05 9.79
CA PRO A 309 4.07 11.68 10.10
C PRO A 309 4.32 10.79 8.88
N GLN A 310 5.10 9.73 9.08
CA GLN A 310 5.49 8.81 8.03
C GLN A 310 4.63 7.56 8.07
N LYS A 311 4.16 7.12 6.89
CA LYS A 311 3.52 5.84 6.68
C LYS A 311 3.72 5.43 5.22
N MET A 312 4.48 4.36 4.98
CA MET A 312 4.84 3.95 3.62
C MET A 312 3.62 3.60 2.78
N MET A 313 2.75 2.72 3.30
CA MET A 313 1.51 2.31 2.64
C MET A 313 0.29 2.70 3.49
N PRO A 314 -0.70 3.39 2.91
CA PRO A 314 -1.88 3.83 3.65
C PRO A 314 -2.85 2.66 3.93
N THR A 315 -3.85 2.94 4.77
CA THR A 315 -5.01 2.07 4.93
C THR A 315 -5.83 2.02 3.64
N ALA A 316 -6.40 0.86 3.34
CA ALA A 316 -7.26 0.68 2.18
C ALA A 316 -8.66 1.29 2.42
N GLU A 317 -9.14 2.03 1.45
CA GLU A 317 -10.49 2.61 1.47
C GLU A 317 -11.51 1.56 1.09
N ARG A 318 -12.01 0.86 2.08
CA ARG A 318 -12.95 -0.24 1.92
C ARG A 318 -14.14 -0.08 2.86
N ASN A 319 -15.30 -0.40 2.35
CA ASN A 319 -16.50 -0.59 3.18
C ASN A 319 -16.49 -1.98 3.86
N GLN A 320 -15.29 -2.43 4.24
CA GLN A 320 -15.05 -3.76 4.78
C GLN A 320 -13.86 -3.75 5.73
N PHE A 321 -13.95 -4.51 6.82
CA PHE A 321 -12.85 -4.72 7.75
C PHE A 321 -12.88 -6.14 8.33
N ALA A 322 -11.75 -6.56 8.94
CA ALA A 322 -11.67 -7.84 9.63
C ALA A 322 -11.80 -7.67 11.15
N VAL A 323 -12.37 -8.68 11.81
CA VAL A 323 -12.27 -8.85 13.26
C VAL A 323 -11.62 -10.19 13.54
N GLU A 324 -10.57 -10.21 14.32
CA GLU A 324 -9.83 -11.39 14.74
C GLU A 324 -10.07 -11.60 16.22
N ILE A 325 -10.52 -12.79 16.60
CA ILE A 325 -10.81 -13.18 17.99
C ILE A 325 -9.88 -14.33 18.36
N TYR A 326 -9.08 -14.14 19.38
CA TYR A 326 -8.13 -15.12 19.90
C TYR A 326 -8.50 -15.48 21.34
N LEU A 327 -8.64 -16.77 21.61
CA LEU A 327 -8.81 -17.32 22.93
C LEU A 327 -7.56 -18.16 23.32
N PRO A 328 -7.37 -18.47 24.61
CA PRO A 328 -6.28 -19.33 25.05
C PRO A 328 -6.31 -20.69 24.33
N ASP A 329 -5.12 -21.24 24.10
CA ASP A 329 -5.00 -22.56 23.50
C ASP A 329 -5.71 -23.63 24.33
N GLY A 330 -6.23 -24.67 23.66
CA GLY A 330 -7.07 -25.67 24.30
C GLY A 330 -8.54 -25.24 24.49
N THR A 331 -8.90 -24.01 24.14
CA THR A 331 -10.30 -23.57 24.15
C THR A 331 -11.10 -24.36 23.10
N SER A 332 -12.23 -24.93 23.51
CA SER A 332 -13.11 -25.65 22.59
C SER A 332 -13.79 -24.73 21.59
N LEU A 333 -14.02 -25.23 20.38
CA LEU A 333 -14.75 -24.48 19.33
C LEU A 333 -16.10 -23.93 19.80
N LYS A 334 -16.81 -24.69 20.66
CA LYS A 334 -18.09 -24.25 21.22
C LYS A 334 -17.95 -22.98 22.06
N ARG A 335 -16.89 -22.88 22.87
CA ARG A 335 -16.62 -21.70 23.70
C ARG A 335 -16.23 -20.52 22.83
N THR A 336 -15.35 -20.73 21.86
CA THR A 336 -14.95 -19.71 20.88
C THR A 336 -16.13 -19.18 20.08
N ALA A 337 -17.00 -20.09 19.63
CA ALA A 337 -18.23 -19.73 18.94
C ALA A 337 -19.18 -18.90 19.79
N ALA A 338 -19.31 -19.19 21.08
CA ALA A 338 -20.18 -18.41 21.99
C ALA A 338 -19.70 -16.95 22.13
N VAL A 339 -18.38 -16.73 22.20
CA VAL A 339 -17.79 -15.38 22.21
C VAL A 339 -18.03 -14.69 20.86
N ALA A 340 -17.77 -15.41 19.76
CA ALA A 340 -18.00 -14.91 18.41
C ALA A 340 -19.45 -14.51 18.16
N ASP A 341 -20.42 -15.37 18.54
CA ASP A 341 -21.85 -15.09 18.38
C ASP A 341 -22.30 -13.87 19.17
N SER A 342 -21.74 -13.66 20.36
CA SER A 342 -22.03 -12.50 21.18
C SER A 342 -21.55 -11.20 20.51
N LEU A 343 -20.34 -11.19 19.95
CA LEU A 343 -19.80 -10.03 19.23
C LEU A 343 -20.52 -9.83 17.89
N GLU A 344 -20.82 -10.90 17.16
CA GLU A 344 -21.60 -10.85 15.92
C GLU A 344 -22.97 -10.18 16.16
N HIS A 345 -23.64 -10.55 17.26
CA HIS A 345 -24.92 -9.95 17.63
C HIS A 345 -24.82 -8.45 17.91
N ILE A 346 -23.74 -8.00 18.57
CA ILE A 346 -23.47 -6.59 18.81
C ILE A 346 -23.26 -5.84 17.49
N LEU A 347 -22.43 -6.38 16.59
CA LEU A 347 -22.13 -5.76 15.30
C LEU A 347 -23.39 -5.66 14.42
N ARG A 348 -24.21 -6.69 14.37
CA ARG A 348 -25.45 -6.71 13.57
C ARG A 348 -26.51 -5.72 14.03
N LYS A 349 -26.45 -5.25 15.28
CA LYS A 349 -27.35 -4.19 15.79
C LYS A 349 -26.93 -2.78 15.36
N ASP A 350 -25.70 -2.61 14.91
CA ASP A 350 -25.23 -1.31 14.45
C ASP A 350 -25.73 -1.04 13.03
N SER A 351 -26.40 0.08 12.85
CA SER A 351 -27.01 0.47 11.57
C SER A 351 -26.00 0.69 10.43
N ARG A 352 -24.73 0.88 10.74
CA ARG A 352 -23.61 1.03 9.79
C ARG A 352 -23.20 -0.30 9.18
N VAL A 353 -23.48 -1.42 9.85
CA VAL A 353 -23.11 -2.77 9.43
C VAL A 353 -24.16 -3.33 8.47
N VAL A 354 -23.72 -3.87 7.34
CA VAL A 354 -24.57 -4.53 6.33
C VAL A 354 -24.62 -6.03 6.58
N SER A 355 -23.46 -6.65 6.80
CA SER A 355 -23.35 -8.09 7.05
C SER A 355 -22.10 -8.46 7.83
N VAL A 356 -22.17 -9.60 8.51
CA VAL A 356 -21.06 -10.20 9.25
C VAL A 356 -20.94 -11.65 8.82
N ALA A 357 -19.86 -12.00 8.15
CA ALA A 357 -19.47 -13.38 7.86
C ALA A 357 -18.44 -13.83 8.91
N SER A 358 -18.79 -14.89 9.67
CA SER A 358 -17.99 -15.37 10.80
C SER A 358 -17.41 -16.74 10.49
N PHE A 359 -16.09 -16.86 10.51
CA PHE A 359 -15.30 -18.06 10.25
C PHE A 359 -14.82 -18.61 11.60
N LYS A 360 -15.53 -19.56 12.16
CA LYS A 360 -15.29 -20.11 13.50
C LYS A 360 -14.40 -21.34 13.41
N GLY A 361 -13.26 -21.32 14.11
CA GLY A 361 -12.27 -22.38 14.06
C GLY A 361 -11.36 -22.34 12.83
N THR A 362 -11.52 -21.35 11.97
CA THR A 362 -10.72 -21.21 10.73
C THR A 362 -10.60 -19.74 10.33
N SER A 363 -9.71 -19.46 9.40
CA SER A 363 -9.62 -18.17 8.72
C SER A 363 -10.49 -18.14 7.46
N SER A 364 -10.82 -16.94 7.02
CA SER A 364 -11.45 -16.73 5.71
C SER A 364 -10.49 -17.08 4.57
N PRO A 365 -11.00 -17.44 3.38
CA PRO A 365 -10.22 -17.30 2.16
C PRO A 365 -9.68 -15.86 2.03
N ARG A 366 -8.60 -15.69 1.27
CA ARG A 366 -8.02 -14.35 1.06
C ARG A 366 -9.03 -13.45 0.35
N PHE A 367 -9.42 -12.37 0.99
CA PHE A 367 -10.41 -11.42 0.49
C PHE A 367 -9.83 -10.03 0.21
N HIS A 368 -8.56 -9.81 0.56
CA HIS A 368 -7.81 -8.60 0.25
C HIS A 368 -6.35 -8.96 -0.02
N ALA A 369 -5.73 -8.30 -1.00
CA ALA A 369 -4.38 -8.64 -1.47
C ALA A 369 -3.31 -8.62 -0.37
N ALA A 370 -3.35 -7.62 0.49
CA ALA A 370 -2.38 -7.45 1.57
C ALA A 370 -2.82 -8.10 2.91
N TYR A 371 -4.01 -8.70 2.98
CA TYR A 371 -4.46 -9.38 4.19
C TYR A 371 -3.96 -10.82 4.22
N ALA A 372 -3.07 -11.13 5.17
CA ALA A 372 -2.64 -12.51 5.42
C ALA A 372 -3.61 -13.18 6.41
N PRO A 373 -4.31 -14.24 6.01
CA PRO A 373 -5.12 -15.03 6.93
C PRO A 373 -4.25 -15.66 8.02
N GLN A 374 -4.78 -15.77 9.24
CA GLN A 374 -4.13 -16.48 10.32
C GLN A 374 -4.38 -18.00 10.19
N PHE A 375 -3.55 -18.80 10.85
CA PHE A 375 -3.83 -20.23 10.95
C PHE A 375 -5.12 -20.46 11.76
N GLY A 376 -5.98 -21.35 11.27
CA GLY A 376 -7.17 -21.74 11.99
C GLY A 376 -6.85 -22.59 13.21
N GLY A 377 -7.79 -22.60 14.17
CA GLY A 377 -7.69 -23.40 15.39
C GLY A 377 -9.00 -23.27 16.18
N SER A 378 -9.31 -24.24 17.04
CA SER A 378 -10.54 -24.22 17.85
C SER A 378 -10.68 -22.95 18.71
N ASN A 379 -9.55 -22.28 19.00
CA ASN A 379 -9.46 -21.06 19.80
C ASN A 379 -9.48 -19.77 18.98
N TYR A 380 -9.70 -19.85 17.65
CA TYR A 380 -9.64 -18.70 16.73
C TYR A 380 -10.95 -18.52 15.98
N THR A 381 -11.31 -17.26 15.77
CA THR A 381 -12.42 -16.88 14.88
C THR A 381 -12.07 -15.59 14.14
N GLN A 382 -12.45 -15.54 12.86
CA GLN A 382 -12.31 -14.35 12.05
C GLN A 382 -13.67 -13.90 11.52
N PHE A 383 -13.92 -12.57 11.55
CA PHE A 383 -15.07 -11.99 10.85
C PHE A 383 -14.60 -11.19 9.64
N ILE A 384 -15.41 -11.21 8.61
CA ILE A 384 -15.45 -10.21 7.56
C ILE A 384 -16.71 -9.40 7.78
N VAL A 385 -16.54 -8.12 8.09
CA VAL A 385 -17.65 -7.20 8.36
C VAL A 385 -17.77 -6.22 7.20
N ASN A 386 -18.95 -6.20 6.57
CA ASN A 386 -19.29 -5.26 5.52
C ASN A 386 -20.08 -4.09 6.09
N THR A 387 -19.71 -2.88 5.74
CA THR A 387 -20.36 -1.63 6.13
C THR A 387 -21.01 -0.94 4.92
N LYS A 388 -21.80 0.08 5.16
CA LYS A 388 -22.48 0.84 4.09
C LYS A 388 -21.49 1.69 3.28
N SER A 389 -20.46 2.22 3.93
CA SER A 389 -19.44 3.08 3.30
C SER A 389 -18.09 2.95 3.98
N ASN A 390 -17.02 3.45 3.32
CA ASN A 390 -15.69 3.56 3.94
C ASN A 390 -15.72 4.43 5.20
N HIS A 391 -16.44 5.55 5.17
CA HIS A 391 -16.60 6.44 6.33
C HIS A 391 -17.25 5.72 7.52
N ASP A 392 -18.26 4.86 7.27
CA ASP A 392 -18.86 4.04 8.32
C ASP A 392 -17.86 3.02 8.88
N THR A 393 -16.98 2.46 8.03
CA THR A 393 -15.89 1.59 8.48
C THR A 393 -14.97 2.32 9.46
N GLU A 394 -14.48 3.49 9.09
CA GLU A 394 -13.55 4.26 9.91
C GLU A 394 -14.17 4.70 11.24
N THR A 395 -15.40 5.21 11.21
CA THR A 395 -16.11 5.64 12.42
C THR A 395 -16.43 4.46 13.35
N LEU A 396 -16.82 3.31 12.78
CA LEU A 396 -17.10 2.11 13.57
C LEU A 396 -15.83 1.56 14.21
N LEU A 397 -14.73 1.51 13.46
CA LEU A 397 -13.43 1.09 13.99
C LEU A 397 -12.96 2.02 15.12
N LYS A 398 -13.13 3.32 14.98
CA LYS A 398 -12.79 4.30 16.03
C LYS A 398 -13.61 4.07 17.31
N ASP A 399 -14.91 3.80 17.17
CA ASP A 399 -15.81 3.58 18.30
C ASP A 399 -15.55 2.23 19.00
N TYR A 400 -15.26 1.17 18.23
CA TYR A 400 -15.29 -0.21 18.71
C TYR A 400 -13.95 -0.80 19.07
N ARG A 401 -12.87 -0.36 18.44
CA ARG A 401 -11.52 -0.91 18.61
C ARG A 401 -11.10 -0.94 20.08
N MET A 402 -11.19 0.18 20.78
CA MET A 402 -10.85 0.24 22.21
C MET A 402 -11.91 -0.39 23.10
N LYS A 403 -13.19 -0.18 22.75
CA LYS A 403 -14.32 -0.63 23.58
C LYS A 403 -14.41 -2.14 23.73
N TYR A 404 -14.12 -2.86 22.66
CA TYR A 404 -14.28 -4.32 22.64
C TYR A 404 -12.97 -5.10 22.70
N ALA A 405 -11.81 -4.44 22.70
CA ALA A 405 -10.51 -5.10 22.79
C ALA A 405 -10.38 -6.03 24.00
N THR A 406 -10.92 -5.62 25.15
CA THR A 406 -10.88 -6.35 26.43
C THR A 406 -12.26 -6.66 27.01
N HIS A 407 -13.31 -6.51 26.19
CA HIS A 407 -14.69 -6.69 26.67
C HIS A 407 -15.00 -8.12 27.09
N PHE A 408 -14.39 -9.10 26.41
CA PHE A 408 -14.61 -10.51 26.69
C PHE A 408 -13.45 -11.02 27.57
N PRO A 409 -13.75 -11.54 28.78
CA PRO A 409 -12.73 -12.19 29.62
C PRO A 409 -12.09 -13.34 28.85
N ASN A 410 -10.77 -13.45 28.91
CA ASN A 410 -9.99 -14.47 28.23
C ASN A 410 -10.07 -14.47 26.69
N ALA A 411 -10.44 -13.36 26.08
CA ALA A 411 -10.41 -13.24 24.63
C ALA A 411 -9.76 -11.92 24.21
N TYR A 412 -8.89 -11.97 23.22
CA TYR A 412 -8.36 -10.79 22.53
C TYR A 412 -9.20 -10.55 21.29
N VAL A 413 -9.83 -9.39 21.22
CA VAL A 413 -10.66 -8.99 20.07
C VAL A 413 -9.99 -7.86 19.35
N ARG A 414 -9.53 -8.12 18.12
CA ARG A 414 -8.82 -7.18 17.28
C ARG A 414 -9.69 -6.75 16.11
N PHE A 415 -9.97 -5.47 16.03
CA PHE A 415 -10.62 -4.84 14.87
C PHE A 415 -9.53 -4.33 13.93
N LYS A 416 -9.35 -5.00 12.78
CA LYS A 416 -8.29 -4.73 11.82
C LYS A 416 -8.84 -4.04 10.58
N GLN A 417 -8.46 -2.77 10.39
CA GLN A 417 -8.69 -2.09 9.12
C GLN A 417 -7.82 -2.70 8.03
N LEU A 418 -8.35 -2.83 6.83
CA LEU A 418 -7.57 -3.29 5.68
C LEU A 418 -6.52 -2.24 5.32
N SER A 419 -5.34 -2.68 4.91
CA SER A 419 -4.20 -1.85 4.56
C SER A 419 -3.58 -2.35 3.27
N TYR A 420 -2.83 -1.49 2.59
CA TYR A 420 -1.95 -1.91 1.49
C TYR A 420 -0.60 -2.43 2.01
N SER A 421 -0.29 -2.25 3.32
CA SER A 421 0.84 -2.89 3.99
C SER A 421 0.59 -4.38 4.21
N GLN A 422 1.62 -5.21 4.07
CA GLN A 422 1.55 -6.66 4.32
C GLN A 422 1.77 -7.04 5.79
N ASP A 423 2.00 -6.08 6.66
CA ASP A 423 2.30 -6.35 8.06
C ASP A 423 1.13 -7.00 8.79
N ALA A 424 1.45 -8.05 9.54
CA ALA A 424 0.47 -8.72 10.38
C ALA A 424 0.08 -7.81 11.57
N ASN A 425 1.06 -7.17 12.17
CA ASN A 425 0.88 -6.22 13.28
C ASN A 425 1.72 -4.96 13.06
N PRO A 426 1.25 -3.79 13.50
CA PRO A 426 1.97 -2.52 13.30
C PRO A 426 3.33 -2.48 14.01
N VAL A 427 3.39 -2.98 15.26
CA VAL A 427 4.60 -3.01 16.07
C VAL A 427 4.94 -4.45 16.41
N GLU A 428 6.13 -4.89 16.03
CA GLU A 428 6.66 -6.22 16.32
C GLU A 428 8.11 -6.14 16.83
N LEU A 429 8.42 -6.92 17.85
CA LEU A 429 9.79 -7.20 18.28
C LEU A 429 10.01 -8.70 18.26
N ARG A 430 10.91 -9.17 17.42
CA ARG A 430 11.27 -10.57 17.24
C ARG A 430 12.52 -10.87 18.06
N LEU A 431 12.38 -11.75 19.04
CA LEU A 431 13.47 -12.24 19.88
C LEU A 431 13.86 -13.63 19.40
N THR A 432 15.10 -13.82 19.02
CA THR A 432 15.55 -15.06 18.34
C THR A 432 16.79 -15.64 18.99
N GLY A 433 16.84 -16.98 19.09
CA GLY A 433 18.00 -17.75 19.58
C GLY A 433 18.04 -17.93 21.09
N GLY A 434 19.18 -18.46 21.58
CA GLY A 434 19.38 -18.73 23.00
C GLY A 434 18.57 -19.90 23.55
N ASP A 435 18.59 -20.01 24.88
CA ASP A 435 17.76 -20.98 25.59
C ASP A 435 16.29 -20.55 25.60
N TRP A 436 15.39 -21.54 25.47
CA TRP A 436 13.94 -21.28 25.39
C TRP A 436 13.39 -20.54 26.63
N GLN A 437 13.80 -20.92 27.81
CA GLN A 437 13.33 -20.30 29.06
C GLN A 437 13.84 -18.86 29.19
N GLN A 438 15.07 -18.59 28.78
CA GLN A 438 15.64 -17.25 28.76
C GLN A 438 14.88 -16.36 27.73
N LEU A 439 14.67 -16.91 26.55
CA LEU A 439 13.93 -16.22 25.47
C LEU A 439 12.52 -15.83 25.95
N LYS A 440 11.81 -16.75 26.58
CA LYS A 440 10.48 -16.54 27.17
C LYS A 440 10.50 -15.46 28.27
N SER A 441 11.48 -15.49 29.17
CA SER A 441 11.59 -14.51 30.25
C SER A 441 11.82 -13.09 29.73
N VAL A 442 12.61 -12.95 28.65
CA VAL A 442 12.83 -11.66 27.97
C VAL A 442 11.54 -11.20 27.30
N ALA A 443 10.87 -12.06 26.54
CA ALA A 443 9.61 -11.76 25.86
C ALA A 443 8.52 -11.32 26.86
N ASP A 444 8.39 -12.01 28.00
CA ASP A 444 7.45 -11.65 29.05
C ASP A 444 7.78 -10.31 29.72
N SER A 445 9.07 -10.00 29.85
CA SER A 445 9.51 -8.70 30.38
C SER A 445 9.18 -7.57 29.43
N VAL A 446 9.42 -7.75 28.15
CA VAL A 446 9.04 -6.79 27.10
C VAL A 446 7.52 -6.63 27.03
N THR A 447 6.78 -7.75 27.05
CA THR A 447 5.31 -7.73 27.03
C THR A 447 4.73 -6.93 28.20
N ARG A 448 5.28 -7.12 29.42
CA ARG A 448 4.88 -6.34 30.61
C ARG A 448 5.21 -4.87 30.46
N LEU A 449 6.40 -4.53 29.93
CA LEU A 449 6.80 -3.15 29.70
C LEU A 449 5.85 -2.46 28.72
N TRP A 450 5.55 -3.12 27.61
CA TRP A 450 4.69 -2.58 26.56
C TRP A 450 3.23 -2.44 27.02
N ARG A 451 2.71 -3.32 27.86
CA ARG A 451 1.36 -3.22 28.45
C ARG A 451 1.15 -1.95 29.26
N ASN A 452 2.23 -1.39 29.81
CA ASN A 452 2.17 -0.13 30.57
C ASN A 452 2.27 1.12 29.68
N ASN A 453 2.50 0.96 28.38
CA ASN A 453 2.55 2.09 27.45
C ASN A 453 1.12 2.48 27.01
N PRO A 454 0.68 3.74 27.24
CA PRO A 454 -0.68 4.17 26.95
C PRO A 454 -1.02 4.23 25.44
N TYR A 455 0.00 4.20 24.57
CA TYR A 455 -0.17 4.23 23.11
C TYR A 455 -0.21 2.85 22.47
N LEU A 456 0.05 1.79 23.25
CA LEU A 456 -0.02 0.39 22.77
C LEU A 456 -1.31 -0.27 23.27
N MET A 457 -1.90 -1.09 22.43
CA MET A 457 -3.05 -1.93 22.77
C MET A 457 -2.85 -3.36 22.26
N LEU A 458 -3.60 -4.32 22.81
CA LEU A 458 -3.53 -5.72 22.44
C LEU A 458 -2.10 -6.30 22.49
N VAL A 459 -1.32 -5.85 23.48
CA VAL A 459 0.07 -6.31 23.66
C VAL A 459 0.11 -7.78 24.03
N ARG A 460 0.73 -8.60 23.19
CA ARG A 460 0.86 -10.05 23.37
C ARG A 460 2.17 -10.55 22.75
N ASN A 461 2.51 -11.79 23.03
CA ASN A 461 3.52 -12.54 22.29
C ASN A 461 2.89 -13.75 21.63
N ASP A 462 3.62 -14.43 20.74
CA ASP A 462 3.16 -15.59 19.97
C ASP A 462 3.32 -16.93 20.68
N VAL A 463 3.82 -16.94 21.92
CA VAL A 463 3.93 -18.18 22.75
C VAL A 463 2.61 -18.46 23.42
N ASN A 464 1.57 -17.79 23.30
CA ASN A 464 0.29 -18.04 23.96
C ASN A 464 0.39 -18.42 25.45
N GLU A 465 -0.73 -18.53 26.13
CA GLU A 465 -0.76 -19.03 27.51
C GLU A 465 -0.46 -20.53 27.54
N PRO A 466 0.35 -21.00 28.51
CA PRO A 466 0.66 -22.43 28.59
C PRO A 466 -0.63 -23.24 28.81
N LEU A 467 -0.68 -24.38 28.15
CA LEU A 467 -1.79 -25.32 28.25
C LEU A 467 -1.60 -26.27 29.41
N LEU A 468 -2.60 -26.43 30.26
CA LEU A 468 -2.56 -27.47 31.29
C LEU A 468 -2.72 -28.86 30.64
N THR A 469 -1.71 -29.64 30.66
CA THR A 469 -1.66 -31.02 30.13
C THR A 469 -1.41 -32.05 31.24
N THR A 470 -1.62 -33.31 30.90
CA THR A 470 -1.26 -34.46 31.77
C THR A 470 -0.05 -35.11 31.18
N ASP A 471 1.04 -35.10 31.94
CA ASP A 471 2.25 -35.85 31.60
C ASP A 471 2.15 -37.26 32.18
N VAL A 472 2.32 -38.27 31.33
CA VAL A 472 2.24 -39.68 31.68
C VAL A 472 3.63 -40.30 31.45
N VAL A 473 4.40 -40.41 32.52
CA VAL A 473 5.76 -40.98 32.45
C VAL A 473 5.71 -42.46 32.87
N LEU A 474 5.92 -43.35 31.90
CA LEU A 474 5.89 -44.81 32.14
C LEU A 474 7.13 -45.25 32.94
N ASP A 475 6.92 -46.03 34.01
CA ASP A 475 7.98 -46.75 34.68
C ASP A 475 8.33 -47.99 33.83
N GLU A 476 9.38 -47.89 33.03
CA GLU A 476 9.78 -48.95 32.08
C GLU A 476 10.03 -50.30 32.73
N THR A 477 10.52 -50.30 33.98
CA THR A 477 10.78 -51.54 34.71
C THR A 477 9.48 -52.24 35.15
N LYS A 478 8.53 -51.49 35.70
CA LYS A 478 7.25 -52.03 36.10
C LYS A 478 6.39 -52.42 34.88
N ALA A 479 6.33 -51.54 33.88
CA ALA A 479 5.60 -51.81 32.66
C ALA A 479 6.14 -53.03 31.92
N GLY A 480 7.46 -53.13 31.76
CA GLY A 480 8.11 -54.28 31.11
C GLY A 480 7.86 -55.61 31.82
N ARG A 481 7.89 -55.61 33.17
CA ARG A 481 7.52 -56.81 33.94
C ARG A 481 6.08 -57.27 33.73
N MET A 482 5.18 -56.34 33.42
CA MET A 482 3.78 -56.60 33.13
C MET A 482 3.49 -56.76 31.63
N GLY A 483 4.50 -56.68 30.77
CA GLY A 483 4.33 -56.79 29.33
C GLY A 483 3.55 -55.62 28.72
N VAL A 484 3.61 -54.43 29.34
CA VAL A 484 2.97 -53.19 28.83
C VAL A 484 4.03 -52.36 28.12
N THR A 485 3.71 -51.87 26.93
CA THR A 485 4.55 -51.00 26.12
C THR A 485 3.96 -49.58 26.03
N ASN A 486 4.80 -48.59 25.72
CA ASN A 486 4.34 -47.22 25.44
C ASN A 486 3.21 -47.20 24.40
N ALA A 487 3.36 -47.95 23.32
CA ALA A 487 2.36 -48.02 22.26
C ALA A 487 0.99 -48.53 22.74
N MET A 488 0.96 -49.46 23.70
CA MET A 488 -0.30 -49.94 24.30
C MET A 488 -0.97 -48.85 25.16
N VAL A 489 -0.17 -48.09 25.92
CA VAL A 489 -0.65 -46.99 26.74
C VAL A 489 -1.20 -45.87 25.81
N GLU A 490 -0.43 -45.48 24.81
CA GLU A 490 -0.81 -44.46 23.83
C GLU A 490 -2.10 -44.81 23.08
N ALA A 491 -2.20 -46.07 22.58
CA ALA A 491 -3.39 -46.54 21.89
C ALA A 491 -4.63 -46.53 22.79
N THR A 492 -4.48 -46.93 24.06
CA THR A 492 -5.57 -46.95 25.03
C THR A 492 -6.05 -45.53 25.36
N LEU A 493 -5.13 -44.61 25.66
CA LEU A 493 -5.45 -43.23 25.98
C LEU A 493 -6.04 -42.49 24.75
N ALA A 494 -5.49 -42.72 23.57
CA ALA A 494 -5.99 -42.16 22.33
C ALA A 494 -7.42 -42.64 22.05
N THR A 495 -7.72 -43.95 22.25
CA THR A 495 -9.08 -44.46 22.05
C THR A 495 -10.07 -43.86 23.04
N ARG A 496 -9.63 -43.67 24.29
CA ARG A 496 -10.52 -43.24 25.38
C ARG A 496 -10.77 -41.74 25.37
N TYR A 497 -9.79 -40.92 25.04
CA TYR A 497 -9.86 -39.46 25.18
C TYR A 497 -9.97 -38.73 23.86
N ASN A 498 -9.86 -39.39 22.71
CA ASN A 498 -10.07 -38.75 21.42
C ASN A 498 -11.59 -38.56 21.16
N SER A 499 -12.05 -37.32 21.20
CA SER A 499 -13.46 -36.99 20.95
C SER A 499 -13.94 -37.36 19.54
N SER A 500 -13.01 -37.41 18.57
CA SER A 500 -13.31 -37.85 17.20
C SER A 500 -13.26 -39.37 17.03
N GLY A 501 -12.79 -40.11 18.05
CA GLY A 501 -12.52 -41.53 17.97
C GLY A 501 -11.30 -41.90 17.12
N ILE A 502 -10.93 -43.19 17.16
CA ILE A 502 -9.90 -43.75 16.31
C ILE A 502 -10.52 -44.38 15.07
N SER A 503 -10.01 -44.05 13.90
CA SER A 503 -10.48 -44.63 12.64
C SER A 503 -10.11 -46.08 12.56
N LEU A 504 -11.11 -46.94 12.39
CA LEU A 504 -10.93 -48.40 12.21
C LEU A 504 -10.94 -48.79 10.74
N GLY A 505 -11.53 -47.99 9.88
CA GLY A 505 -11.69 -48.28 8.46
C GLY A 505 -12.87 -47.52 7.84
N THR A 506 -13.26 -47.98 6.65
CA THR A 506 -14.31 -47.33 5.85
C THR A 506 -15.27 -48.42 5.35
N ILE A 507 -16.57 -48.15 5.43
CA ILE A 507 -17.62 -48.97 4.86
C ILE A 507 -18.20 -48.27 3.65
N TRP A 508 -18.34 -48.99 2.54
CA TRP A 508 -18.97 -48.48 1.33
C TRP A 508 -20.47 -48.91 1.29
N ASP A 509 -21.35 -47.97 1.00
CA ASP A 509 -22.76 -48.21 0.83
C ASP A 509 -23.19 -47.51 -0.49
N GLY A 510 -23.16 -48.25 -1.60
CA GLY A 510 -23.28 -47.72 -2.93
C GLY A 510 -22.09 -46.80 -3.24
N ASP A 511 -22.38 -45.55 -3.66
CA ASP A 511 -21.39 -44.54 -3.99
C ASP A 511 -20.90 -43.76 -2.75
N TYR A 512 -21.45 -44.08 -1.56
CA TYR A 512 -21.08 -43.37 -0.33
C TYR A 512 -20.10 -44.19 0.52
N ASN A 513 -19.10 -43.49 1.06
CA ASN A 513 -18.17 -44.07 2.04
C ASN A 513 -18.48 -43.52 3.45
N TYR A 514 -18.43 -44.39 4.43
CA TYR A 514 -18.62 -44.05 5.83
C TYR A 514 -17.39 -44.48 6.62
N GLY A 515 -16.68 -43.50 7.23
CA GLY A 515 -15.60 -43.80 8.17
C GLY A 515 -16.19 -44.47 9.44
N VAL A 516 -15.58 -45.57 9.83
CA VAL A 516 -15.88 -46.26 11.08
C VAL A 516 -14.91 -45.83 12.15
N CYS A 517 -15.41 -45.20 13.22
CA CYS A 517 -14.57 -44.70 14.31
C CYS A 517 -14.96 -45.40 15.64
N LEU A 518 -13.94 -45.84 16.37
CA LEU A 518 -14.12 -46.33 17.75
C LEU A 518 -13.90 -45.17 18.73
N LYS A 519 -14.93 -44.92 19.54
CA LYS A 519 -14.92 -43.83 20.52
C LYS A 519 -15.22 -44.37 21.94
N GLY A 520 -14.48 -43.88 22.92
CA GLY A 520 -14.75 -44.17 24.31
C GLY A 520 -16.09 -43.58 24.79
N THR A 521 -16.82 -44.28 25.65
CA THR A 521 -18.16 -43.85 26.11
C THR A 521 -18.13 -42.45 26.78
N ASN A 522 -17.07 -42.11 27.46
CA ASN A 522 -16.88 -40.85 28.21
C ASN A 522 -15.85 -39.90 27.58
N ALA A 523 -15.50 -40.08 26.31
CA ALA A 523 -14.44 -39.29 25.65
C ALA A 523 -14.68 -37.77 25.72
N ASP A 524 -15.91 -37.32 25.73
CA ASP A 524 -16.31 -35.88 25.74
C ASP A 524 -16.45 -35.32 27.17
N SER A 525 -16.42 -36.13 28.23
CA SER A 525 -16.71 -35.72 29.63
C SER A 525 -15.68 -36.17 30.67
N SER A 526 -14.55 -36.75 30.24
CA SER A 526 -13.54 -37.31 31.15
C SER A 526 -12.74 -36.19 31.85
N ALA A 527 -12.36 -36.42 33.10
CA ALA A 527 -11.54 -35.54 33.89
C ALA A 527 -10.06 -36.02 33.93
N ILE A 528 -9.11 -35.12 34.14
CA ILE A 528 -7.67 -35.45 34.26
C ILE A 528 -7.42 -36.56 35.31
N ARG A 529 -8.17 -36.55 36.44
CA ARG A 529 -8.07 -37.54 37.47
C ARG A 529 -8.43 -38.97 37.03
N ASP A 530 -9.24 -39.06 35.96
CA ASP A 530 -9.76 -40.38 35.51
C ASP A 530 -8.61 -41.14 34.76
N VAL A 531 -7.62 -40.45 34.22
CA VAL A 531 -6.48 -41.03 33.50
C VAL A 531 -5.72 -42.02 34.36
N ALA A 532 -5.62 -41.77 35.65
CA ALA A 532 -4.88 -42.64 36.59
C ALA A 532 -5.51 -44.05 36.75
N ASP A 533 -6.81 -44.12 36.60
CA ASP A 533 -7.59 -45.34 36.75
C ASP A 533 -7.88 -46.07 35.42
N ASP A 534 -7.33 -45.59 34.33
CA ASP A 534 -7.45 -46.20 33.01
C ASP A 534 -6.80 -47.59 33.01
N LEU A 535 -7.53 -48.55 32.49
CA LEU A 535 -7.13 -49.91 32.39
C LEU A 535 -6.33 -50.14 31.09
N ILE A 536 -5.05 -50.46 31.25
CA ILE A 536 -4.15 -50.77 30.15
C ILE A 536 -4.08 -52.28 29.94
N PRO A 537 -4.30 -52.81 28.72
CA PRO A 537 -4.20 -54.20 28.44
C PRO A 537 -2.73 -54.70 28.60
N VAL A 538 -2.53 -55.88 29.18
CA VAL A 538 -1.24 -56.55 29.31
C VAL A 538 -1.01 -57.39 28.06
N SER A 539 0.27 -57.62 27.71
CA SER A 539 0.63 -58.49 26.58
C SER A 539 0.01 -59.89 26.75
N GLY A 540 -0.78 -60.28 25.72
CA GLY A 540 -1.58 -61.48 25.73
C GLY A 540 -3.09 -61.30 25.98
N GLY A 541 -3.53 -60.08 26.30
CA GLY A 541 -4.97 -59.64 26.28
C GLY A 541 -5.88 -60.23 27.37
N LEU A 542 -5.35 -60.99 28.28
CA LEU A 542 -6.11 -61.69 29.33
C LEU A 542 -6.22 -60.94 30.68
N SER A 543 -5.43 -59.90 30.84
CA SER A 543 -5.45 -59.10 32.07
C SER A 543 -5.27 -57.63 31.75
N VAL A 544 -5.65 -56.78 32.69
CA VAL A 544 -5.53 -55.30 32.59
C VAL A 544 -4.88 -54.76 33.86
N VAL A 545 -4.17 -53.64 33.75
CA VAL A 545 -3.50 -52.98 34.86
C VAL A 545 -3.88 -51.49 34.88
N PRO A 546 -4.24 -50.90 36.03
CA PRO A 546 -4.48 -49.46 36.11
C PRO A 546 -3.20 -48.68 35.83
N LEU A 547 -3.31 -47.61 35.05
CA LEU A 547 -2.19 -46.82 34.60
C LEU A 547 -1.34 -46.26 35.77
N ARG A 548 -1.98 -45.90 36.90
CA ARG A 548 -1.29 -45.45 38.12
C ARG A 548 -0.28 -46.46 38.72
N GLN A 549 -0.39 -47.74 38.38
CA GLN A 549 0.57 -48.74 38.88
C GLN A 549 1.87 -48.78 38.07
N ILE A 550 1.82 -48.35 36.82
CA ILE A 550 2.91 -48.45 35.85
C ILE A 550 3.41 -47.09 35.33
N ALA A 551 2.75 -46.02 35.70
CA ALA A 551 3.13 -44.66 35.27
C ALA A 551 3.01 -43.64 36.42
N ASP A 552 3.84 -42.62 36.37
CA ASP A 552 3.71 -41.40 37.16
C ASP A 552 2.91 -40.38 36.33
N ILE A 553 1.82 -39.87 36.89
CA ILE A 553 0.85 -39.03 36.20
C ILE A 553 0.80 -37.69 36.90
N LYS A 554 1.22 -36.61 36.15
CA LYS A 554 1.35 -35.27 36.72
C LYS A 554 0.68 -34.25 35.82
N PRO A 555 -0.10 -33.33 36.39
CA PRO A 555 -0.51 -32.16 35.65
C PRO A 555 0.71 -31.24 35.45
N VAL A 556 0.99 -30.85 34.21
CA VAL A 556 2.06 -29.93 33.83
C VAL A 556 1.54 -28.81 32.93
N TRP A 557 2.19 -27.68 33.03
CA TRP A 557 1.97 -26.58 32.07
C TRP A 557 2.94 -26.74 30.92
N ALA A 558 2.44 -26.97 29.74
CA ALA A 558 3.23 -27.12 28.51
C ALA A 558 2.98 -25.98 27.55
N ASP A 559 4.03 -25.54 26.87
CA ASP A 559 3.88 -24.55 25.80
C ASP A 559 3.18 -25.21 24.59
N SER A 560 2.14 -24.57 24.11
CA SER A 560 1.30 -25.10 23.02
C SER A 560 1.96 -24.96 21.64
N GLN A 561 2.79 -23.93 21.48
CA GLN A 561 3.46 -23.60 20.22
C GLN A 561 4.88 -23.09 20.46
N ILE A 562 5.82 -23.56 19.67
CA ILE A 562 7.19 -23.05 19.60
C ILE A 562 7.46 -22.65 18.15
N ALA A 563 7.54 -21.34 17.90
CA ALA A 563 7.80 -20.82 16.59
C ALA A 563 9.30 -20.83 16.26
N HIS A 564 9.63 -21.13 14.99
CA HIS A 564 10.96 -21.03 14.44
C HIS A 564 10.96 -20.08 13.24
N ARG A 565 11.98 -19.21 13.17
CA ARG A 565 12.23 -18.34 12.04
C ARG A 565 13.66 -18.59 11.55
N ASN A 566 13.79 -18.91 10.26
CA ASN A 566 15.10 -19.31 9.69
C ASN A 566 15.82 -20.43 10.49
N GLY A 567 15.06 -21.41 11.00
CA GLY A 567 15.57 -22.52 11.79
C GLY A 567 15.88 -22.22 13.26
N LEU A 568 15.78 -20.96 13.70
CA LEU A 568 16.03 -20.56 15.08
C LEU A 568 14.71 -20.34 15.83
N ARG A 569 14.67 -20.76 17.11
CA ARG A 569 13.52 -20.46 17.98
C ARG A 569 13.34 -18.96 18.08
N THR A 570 12.10 -18.50 17.87
CA THR A 570 11.76 -17.08 17.85
C THR A 570 10.49 -16.85 18.64
N ILE A 571 10.49 -15.81 19.46
CA ILE A 571 9.28 -15.27 20.11
C ILE A 571 9.06 -13.86 19.59
N THR A 572 7.87 -13.60 19.05
CA THR A 572 7.46 -12.29 18.56
C THR A 572 6.56 -11.61 19.57
N VAL A 573 7.00 -10.49 20.14
CA VAL A 573 6.14 -9.58 20.90
C VAL A 573 5.50 -8.60 19.94
N MET A 574 4.18 -8.49 19.98
CA MET A 574 3.39 -7.72 19.03
C MET A 574 2.37 -6.84 19.74
N ALA A 575 2.07 -5.71 19.11
CA ALA A 575 1.07 -4.77 19.61
C ALA A 575 0.41 -4.01 18.47
N ASP A 576 -0.85 -3.62 18.69
CA ASP A 576 -1.53 -2.60 17.91
C ASP A 576 -1.30 -1.22 18.54
N VAL A 577 -1.43 -0.17 17.74
CA VAL A 577 -1.26 1.22 18.17
C VAL A 577 -2.63 1.86 18.35
N VAL A 578 -2.77 2.64 19.41
CA VAL A 578 -3.98 3.42 19.68
C VAL A 578 -4.19 4.45 18.56
N ASN A 579 -5.43 4.70 18.19
CA ASN A 579 -5.80 5.64 17.13
C ASN A 579 -5.06 6.99 17.31
N ASP A 580 -4.63 7.56 16.18
CA ASP A 580 -3.97 8.86 16.05
C ASP A 580 -2.47 8.92 16.44
N LYS A 581 -1.84 7.85 16.94
CA LYS A 581 -0.38 7.83 17.16
C LYS A 581 0.35 7.25 15.95
N ASN A 582 1.41 7.92 15.53
CA ASN A 582 2.24 7.45 14.43
C ASN A 582 3.07 6.21 14.83
N VAL A 583 2.94 5.12 14.08
CA VAL A 583 3.60 3.84 14.36
C VAL A 583 5.12 3.96 14.31
N MET A 584 5.67 4.69 13.31
CA MET A 584 7.11 4.85 13.15
C MET A 584 7.74 5.65 14.29
N GLU A 585 7.07 6.73 14.73
CA GLU A 585 7.50 7.54 15.86
C GLU A 585 7.50 6.71 17.15
N LEU A 586 6.42 5.99 17.41
CA LEU A 586 6.27 5.14 18.59
C LEU A 586 7.31 4.00 18.59
N THR A 587 7.51 3.34 17.45
CA THR A 587 8.52 2.27 17.34
C THR A 587 9.92 2.80 17.60
N THR A 588 10.24 3.99 17.08
CA THR A 588 11.53 4.65 17.34
C THR A 588 11.72 5.00 18.82
N GLU A 589 10.64 5.42 19.50
CA GLU A 589 10.65 5.66 20.94
C GLU A 589 10.89 4.37 21.73
N LEU A 590 10.20 3.28 21.35
CA LEU A 590 10.37 1.97 21.95
C LEU A 590 11.80 1.43 21.76
N GLN A 591 12.40 1.66 20.57
CA GLN A 591 13.78 1.29 20.29
C GLN A 591 14.78 2.01 21.19
N LYS A 592 14.62 3.31 21.40
CA LYS A 592 15.48 4.11 22.30
C LYS A 592 15.42 3.62 23.75
N ASN A 593 14.27 3.10 24.16
CA ASN A 593 14.04 2.62 25.52
C ASN A 593 14.40 1.12 25.67
N PHE A 594 14.73 0.42 24.59
CA PHE A 594 15.09 -0.99 24.58
C PHE A 594 16.62 -1.18 24.60
N ASP A 595 17.15 -1.60 25.75
CA ASP A 595 18.58 -1.80 25.93
C ASP A 595 18.99 -3.21 25.47
N THR A 596 19.56 -3.31 24.30
CA THR A 596 20.05 -4.57 23.71
C THR A 596 21.23 -5.19 24.48
N SER A 597 21.95 -4.39 25.26
CA SER A 597 23.09 -4.90 26.05
C SER A 597 22.66 -5.79 27.24
N ARG A 598 21.39 -5.71 27.62
CA ARG A 598 20.79 -6.55 28.69
C ARG A 598 20.25 -7.87 28.21
N LEU A 599 20.33 -8.14 26.91
CA LEU A 599 19.91 -9.43 26.37
C LEU A 599 20.86 -10.54 26.81
N PRO A 600 20.33 -11.73 27.17
CA PRO A 600 21.16 -12.90 27.44
C PRO A 600 22.02 -13.25 26.24
N SER A 601 23.17 -13.91 26.52
CA SER A 601 24.07 -14.36 25.44
C SER A 601 23.35 -15.33 24.49
N GLY A 602 23.47 -15.08 23.19
CA GLY A 602 22.81 -15.86 22.14
C GLY A 602 21.38 -15.46 21.81
N VAL A 603 20.78 -14.46 22.51
CA VAL A 603 19.49 -13.87 22.14
C VAL A 603 19.73 -12.61 21.32
N THR A 604 19.07 -12.53 20.16
CA THR A 604 19.07 -11.36 19.29
C THR A 604 17.68 -10.76 19.20
N ALA A 605 17.60 -9.45 19.00
CA ALA A 605 16.35 -8.71 18.84
C ALA A 605 16.29 -8.03 17.47
N GLU A 606 15.20 -8.22 16.74
CA GLU A 606 14.92 -7.61 15.45
C GLU A 606 13.56 -6.94 15.48
N TRP A 607 13.48 -5.70 15.03
CA TRP A 607 12.22 -4.97 14.92
C TRP A 607 11.51 -5.33 13.62
N GLY A 608 10.24 -5.70 13.74
CA GLY A 608 9.34 -6.06 12.64
C GLY A 608 8.25 -5.02 12.42
N GLY A 609 7.14 -5.46 11.81
CA GLY A 609 5.96 -4.64 11.55
C GLY A 609 6.21 -3.52 10.53
N GLU A 610 5.46 -2.44 10.60
CA GLU A 610 5.57 -1.29 9.69
C GLU A 610 7.00 -0.68 9.66
N TYR A 611 7.75 -0.84 10.76
CA TYR A 611 9.14 -0.40 10.82
C TYR A 611 10.04 -1.19 9.86
N ALA A 612 9.94 -2.53 9.86
CA ALA A 612 10.74 -3.37 8.97
C ALA A 612 10.43 -3.10 7.49
N GLU A 613 9.14 -2.97 7.14
CA GLU A 613 8.69 -2.60 5.79
C GLU A 613 9.29 -1.26 5.36
N SER A 614 9.26 -0.27 6.25
CA SER A 614 9.85 1.05 5.97
C SER A 614 11.38 0.99 5.81
N GLN A 615 12.06 0.19 6.63
CA GLN A 615 13.52 -0.01 6.53
C GLN A 615 13.94 -0.76 5.26
N GLU A 616 13.05 -1.58 4.69
CA GLU A 616 13.30 -2.26 3.42
C GLU A 616 13.01 -1.34 2.23
N SER A 617 11.87 -0.65 2.23
CA SER A 617 11.41 0.17 1.09
C SER A 617 12.13 1.52 0.98
N LEU A 618 12.40 2.21 2.10
CA LEU A 618 12.97 3.56 2.08
C LEU A 618 14.36 3.63 1.43
N PRO A 619 15.33 2.74 1.70
CA PRO A 619 16.62 2.76 1.01
C PRO A 619 16.50 2.49 -0.50
N GLN A 620 15.56 1.65 -0.92
CA GLN A 620 15.29 1.36 -2.34
C GLN A 620 14.78 2.63 -3.04
N ILE A 621 13.84 3.35 -2.43
CA ILE A 621 13.27 4.60 -2.95
C ILE A 621 14.33 5.71 -2.98
N LEU A 622 15.12 5.87 -1.92
CA LEU A 622 16.19 6.87 -1.87
C LEU A 622 17.28 6.58 -2.90
N SER A 623 17.63 5.31 -3.13
CA SER A 623 18.57 4.92 -4.19
C SER A 623 18.01 5.22 -5.59
N ALA A 624 16.71 4.99 -5.82
CA ALA A 624 16.04 5.40 -7.06
C ALA A 624 16.14 6.90 -7.28
N LEU A 625 15.85 7.69 -6.25
CA LEU A 625 15.95 9.15 -6.31
C LEU A 625 17.39 9.63 -6.60
N ALA A 626 18.37 9.02 -5.95
CA ALA A 626 19.79 9.34 -6.20
C ALA A 626 20.19 9.04 -7.65
N VAL A 627 19.82 7.87 -8.18
CA VAL A 627 20.04 7.51 -9.59
C VAL A 627 19.32 8.47 -10.53
N ALA A 628 18.08 8.86 -10.23
CA ALA A 628 17.32 9.83 -11.00
C ALA A 628 18.05 11.19 -11.07
N VAL A 629 18.57 11.70 -9.94
CA VAL A 629 19.36 12.94 -9.88
C VAL A 629 20.63 12.86 -10.73
N VAL A 630 21.33 11.73 -10.71
CA VAL A 630 22.51 11.50 -11.54
C VAL A 630 22.15 11.51 -13.03
N ILE A 631 21.06 10.86 -13.42
CA ILE A 631 20.58 10.84 -14.81
C ILE A 631 20.19 12.26 -15.25
N ILE A 632 19.45 13.00 -14.42
CA ILE A 632 19.11 14.42 -14.71
C ILE A 632 20.39 15.23 -14.91
N PHE A 633 21.42 15.05 -14.08
CA PHE A 633 22.69 15.74 -14.23
C PHE A 633 23.30 15.52 -15.62
N PHE A 634 23.41 14.28 -16.07
CA PHE A 634 23.97 13.97 -17.39
C PHE A 634 23.14 14.56 -18.53
N ILE A 635 21.80 14.52 -18.42
CA ILE A 635 20.91 15.12 -19.42
C ILE A 635 21.12 16.64 -19.46
N LEU A 636 21.24 17.30 -18.31
CA LEU A 636 21.48 18.75 -18.23
C LEU A 636 22.87 19.14 -18.77
N VAL A 637 23.91 18.35 -18.48
CA VAL A 637 25.24 18.57 -19.03
C VAL A 637 25.24 18.40 -20.56
N TRP A 638 24.59 17.35 -21.08
CA TRP A 638 24.43 17.13 -22.52
C TRP A 638 23.62 18.26 -23.19
N HIS A 639 22.64 18.80 -22.51
CA HIS A 639 21.79 19.88 -23.04
C HIS A 639 22.50 21.23 -23.09
N PHE A 640 23.09 21.66 -21.96
CA PHE A 640 23.70 22.99 -21.81
C PHE A 640 25.18 23.03 -22.21
N HIS A 641 25.85 21.90 -22.34
CA HIS A 641 27.32 21.78 -22.55
C HIS A 641 28.16 22.53 -21.50
N ARG A 642 27.56 22.76 -20.30
CA ARG A 642 28.19 23.49 -19.18
C ARG A 642 27.85 22.84 -17.85
N ILE A 643 28.89 22.37 -17.13
CA ILE A 643 28.73 21.69 -15.84
C ILE A 643 28.15 22.64 -14.78
N ASN A 644 28.58 23.90 -14.75
CA ASN A 644 28.15 24.87 -13.73
C ASN A 644 26.61 25.11 -13.78
N THR A 645 26.06 25.24 -14.99
CA THR A 645 24.62 25.42 -15.18
C THR A 645 23.86 24.17 -14.75
N ALA A 646 24.35 22.97 -15.08
CA ALA A 646 23.77 21.71 -14.66
C ALA A 646 23.76 21.56 -13.13
N VAL A 647 24.86 21.87 -12.45
CA VAL A 647 24.98 21.83 -10.99
C VAL A 647 24.04 22.84 -10.33
N LEU A 648 23.95 24.08 -10.86
CA LEU A 648 23.01 25.07 -10.33
C LEU A 648 21.56 24.59 -10.39
N LEU A 649 21.17 23.95 -11.50
CA LEU A 649 19.85 23.37 -11.64
C LEU A 649 19.62 22.21 -10.68
N LEU A 650 20.62 21.33 -10.48
CA LEU A 650 20.49 20.25 -9.49
C LEU A 650 20.29 20.79 -8.07
N VAL A 651 21.07 21.81 -7.69
CA VAL A 651 20.87 22.44 -6.36
C VAL A 651 19.47 23.04 -6.25
N SER A 652 18.93 23.60 -7.34
CA SER A 652 17.57 24.15 -7.31
C SER A 652 16.48 23.07 -7.14
N LEU A 653 16.74 21.80 -7.52
CA LEU A 653 15.80 20.70 -7.28
C LEU A 653 15.53 20.48 -5.80
N THR A 654 16.50 20.74 -4.92
CA THR A 654 16.29 20.59 -3.48
C THR A 654 15.27 21.59 -2.92
N MET A 655 14.97 22.69 -3.63
CA MET A 655 13.91 23.61 -3.24
C MET A 655 12.50 22.98 -3.31
N THR A 656 12.33 21.88 -4.07
CA THR A 656 11.07 21.13 -4.11
C THR A 656 10.70 20.56 -2.75
N ILE A 657 11.67 20.28 -1.88
CA ILE A 657 11.48 19.73 -0.53
C ILE A 657 10.59 20.65 0.29
N PHE A 658 10.77 21.97 0.21
CA PHE A 658 9.92 22.93 0.93
C PHE A 658 8.48 22.91 0.42
N GLY A 659 8.29 22.91 -0.90
CA GLY A 659 6.95 22.85 -1.48
C GLY A 659 6.23 21.52 -1.15
N THR A 660 6.96 20.43 -1.18
CA THR A 660 6.45 19.10 -0.78
C THR A 660 6.01 19.09 0.68
N SER A 661 6.88 19.52 1.59
CA SER A 661 6.58 19.54 3.04
C SER A 661 5.36 20.38 3.34
N LEU A 662 5.26 21.56 2.73
CA LEU A 662 4.13 22.45 2.89
C LEU A 662 2.84 21.82 2.35
N GLY A 663 2.90 21.14 1.20
CA GLY A 663 1.76 20.46 0.60
C GLY A 663 1.22 19.34 1.48
N VAL A 664 2.09 18.50 2.00
CA VAL A 664 1.73 17.41 2.93
C VAL A 664 1.13 17.97 4.22
N LEU A 665 1.73 19.02 4.78
CA LEU A 665 1.26 19.65 6.01
C LEU A 665 -0.13 20.28 5.85
N ILE A 666 -0.35 21.05 4.78
CA ILE A 666 -1.65 21.71 4.52
C ILE A 666 -2.76 20.68 4.30
N SER A 667 -2.46 19.61 3.60
CA SER A 667 -3.44 18.57 3.29
C SER A 667 -3.67 17.60 4.46
N GLY A 668 -2.82 17.62 5.49
CA GLY A 668 -2.91 16.72 6.65
C GLY A 668 -2.71 15.24 6.31
N VAL A 669 -2.04 14.94 5.18
CA VAL A 669 -1.77 13.56 4.74
C VAL A 669 -0.47 13.04 5.35
N MET A 670 -0.34 11.71 5.41
CA MET A 670 0.91 11.07 5.85
C MET A 670 1.92 11.03 4.70
N PHE A 671 3.21 11.19 5.05
CA PHE A 671 4.30 11.10 4.09
C PHE A 671 4.60 9.62 3.78
N GLY A 672 4.37 9.21 2.55
CA GLY A 672 4.51 7.83 2.12
C GLY A 672 5.04 7.67 0.69
N MET A 673 4.93 6.44 0.15
CA MET A 673 5.47 6.06 -1.15
C MET A 673 4.97 6.97 -2.29
N THR A 674 3.70 7.32 -2.30
CA THR A 674 3.11 8.17 -3.34
C THR A 674 3.56 9.63 -3.25
N CYS A 675 4.01 10.12 -2.07
CA CYS A 675 4.66 11.41 -1.95
C CYS A 675 5.98 11.44 -2.74
N PHE A 676 6.78 10.37 -2.71
CA PHE A 676 8.01 10.29 -3.49
C PHE A 676 7.75 10.34 -5.00
N LEU A 677 6.68 9.69 -5.48
CA LEU A 677 6.26 9.82 -6.88
C LEU A 677 5.87 11.27 -7.22
N GLY A 678 5.19 11.95 -6.30
CA GLY A 678 4.88 13.37 -6.40
C GLY A 678 6.14 14.24 -6.46
N ILE A 679 7.15 13.97 -5.63
CA ILE A 679 8.43 14.69 -5.61
C ILE A 679 9.13 14.55 -6.97
N ILE A 680 9.20 13.36 -7.53
CA ILE A 680 9.84 13.14 -8.83
C ILE A 680 9.10 13.84 -9.95
N SER A 681 7.77 13.79 -9.95
CA SER A 681 6.95 14.55 -10.89
C SER A 681 7.24 16.05 -10.79
N LEU A 682 7.32 16.56 -9.56
CA LEU A 682 7.62 17.96 -9.28
C LEU A 682 9.04 18.34 -9.72
N MET A 683 10.05 17.48 -9.48
CA MET A 683 11.41 17.67 -9.98
C MET A 683 11.44 17.75 -11.51
N GLY A 684 10.71 16.90 -12.20
CA GLY A 684 10.58 16.92 -13.65
C GLY A 684 9.98 18.22 -14.19
N ILE A 685 8.91 18.71 -13.57
CA ILE A 685 8.26 19.99 -13.92
C ILE A 685 9.24 21.15 -13.69
N LEU A 686 9.99 21.13 -12.58
CA LEU A 686 10.98 22.16 -12.26
C LEU A 686 12.14 22.20 -13.28
N VAL A 687 12.74 21.05 -13.57
CA VAL A 687 13.83 20.92 -14.57
C VAL A 687 13.40 21.49 -15.90
N ARG A 688 12.22 21.16 -16.35
CA ARG A 688 11.67 21.65 -17.62
C ARG A 688 11.51 23.17 -17.64
N ASN A 689 10.91 23.75 -16.62
CA ASN A 689 10.71 25.19 -16.54
C ASN A 689 12.06 25.94 -16.53
N ALA A 690 13.05 25.39 -15.83
CA ALA A 690 14.38 25.93 -15.76
C ALA A 690 15.15 25.82 -17.09
N ILE A 691 15.06 24.66 -17.79
CA ILE A 691 15.67 24.49 -19.13
C ILE A 691 15.13 25.55 -20.09
N ILE A 692 13.81 25.71 -20.19
CA ILE A 692 13.18 26.66 -21.11
C ILE A 692 13.58 28.10 -20.78
N MET A 693 13.71 28.45 -19.51
CA MET A 693 14.10 29.78 -19.08
C MET A 693 15.57 30.08 -19.41
N TYR A 694 16.45 29.13 -19.18
CA TYR A 694 17.89 29.29 -19.42
C TYR A 694 18.25 29.25 -20.89
N ASP A 695 17.63 28.37 -21.69
CA ASP A 695 17.82 28.37 -23.14
C ASP A 695 17.45 29.71 -23.76
N TYR A 696 16.34 30.31 -23.32
CA TYR A 696 15.94 31.62 -23.80
C TYR A 696 16.91 32.73 -23.36
N ALA A 697 17.48 32.64 -22.16
CA ALA A 697 18.53 33.57 -21.71
C ALA A 697 19.81 33.43 -22.51
N GLU A 698 20.24 32.21 -22.81
CA GLU A 698 21.44 31.97 -23.64
C GLU A 698 21.22 32.44 -25.09
N GLU A 699 20.03 32.23 -25.64
CA GLU A 699 19.65 32.73 -26.96
C GLU A 699 19.72 34.26 -27.04
N LEU A 700 19.19 34.99 -26.05
CA LEU A 700 19.31 36.45 -25.96
C LEU A 700 20.75 36.92 -25.88
N ARG A 701 21.64 36.16 -25.20
CA ARG A 701 23.06 36.45 -25.12
C ARG A 701 23.76 36.25 -26.45
N GLU A 702 23.40 35.22 -27.20
CA GLU A 702 24.04 34.89 -28.48
C GLU A 702 23.56 35.79 -29.62
N LYS A 703 22.26 36.01 -29.75
CA LYS A 703 21.64 36.76 -30.85
C LYS A 703 21.62 38.26 -30.61
N GLU A 704 21.21 38.68 -29.42
CA GLU A 704 21.07 40.13 -29.10
C GLU A 704 22.31 40.68 -28.38
N LYS A 705 23.34 39.85 -28.10
CA LYS A 705 24.59 40.23 -27.42
C LYS A 705 24.37 40.94 -26.08
N LEU A 706 23.28 40.60 -25.38
CA LEU A 706 22.97 41.15 -24.07
C LEU A 706 23.93 40.65 -22.99
N THR A 707 24.12 41.44 -21.94
CA THR A 707 24.87 40.97 -20.76
C THR A 707 24.13 39.81 -20.06
N ALA A 708 24.87 39.00 -19.29
CA ALA A 708 24.23 37.89 -18.55
C ALA A 708 23.13 38.37 -17.60
N HIS A 709 23.25 39.58 -17.05
CA HIS A 709 22.24 40.21 -16.22
C HIS A 709 20.97 40.54 -17.02
N GLU A 710 21.09 41.24 -18.11
CA GLU A 710 20.00 41.70 -18.95
C GLU A 710 19.27 40.53 -19.60
N ALA A 711 20.04 39.55 -20.11
CA ALA A 711 19.48 38.37 -20.77
C ALA A 711 18.63 37.52 -19.82
N ILE A 712 19.13 37.20 -18.62
CA ILE A 712 18.33 36.38 -17.67
C ILE A 712 17.19 37.16 -17.06
N PHE A 713 17.34 38.46 -16.81
CA PHE A 713 16.28 39.32 -16.32
C PHE A 713 15.11 39.42 -17.33
N LEU A 714 15.44 39.63 -18.61
CA LEU A 714 14.46 39.68 -19.68
C LEU A 714 13.81 38.31 -19.92
N SER A 715 14.61 37.23 -19.88
CA SER A 715 14.13 35.86 -19.99
C SER A 715 13.11 35.56 -18.89
N ALA A 716 13.43 35.85 -17.62
CA ALA A 716 12.54 35.65 -16.50
C ALA A 716 11.20 36.40 -16.68
N LYS A 717 11.23 37.65 -17.13
CA LYS A 717 10.03 38.44 -17.40
C LYS A 717 9.17 37.87 -18.52
N ARG A 718 9.76 37.49 -19.65
CA ARG A 718 9.02 36.96 -20.80
C ARG A 718 8.49 35.55 -20.53
N ARG A 719 9.23 34.70 -19.79
CA ARG A 719 8.84 33.34 -19.49
C ARG A 719 7.91 33.19 -18.29
N MET A 720 7.68 34.24 -17.51
CA MET A 720 6.75 34.20 -16.37
C MET A 720 5.35 33.72 -16.77
N ARG A 721 4.77 34.27 -17.85
CA ARG A 721 3.41 33.92 -18.28
C ARG A 721 3.26 32.44 -18.66
N PRO A 722 4.09 31.86 -19.56
CA PRO A 722 4.05 30.44 -19.85
C PRO A 722 4.24 29.56 -18.60
N ILE A 723 5.26 29.85 -17.78
CA ILE A 723 5.56 29.06 -16.57
C ILE A 723 4.40 29.14 -15.56
N PHE A 724 3.82 30.32 -15.36
CA PHE A 724 2.64 30.48 -14.49
C PHE A 724 1.45 29.66 -15.00
N LEU A 725 1.17 29.74 -16.29
CA LEU A 725 0.03 29.05 -16.90
C LEU A 725 0.18 27.53 -16.81
N THR A 726 1.38 27.00 -17.10
CA THR A 726 1.66 25.54 -17.03
C THR A 726 1.62 25.04 -15.59
N SER A 727 2.18 25.80 -14.64
CA SER A 727 2.13 25.48 -13.21
C SER A 727 0.70 25.50 -12.66
N ALA A 728 -0.10 26.49 -13.08
CA ALA A 728 -1.52 26.55 -12.71
C ALA A 728 -2.31 25.37 -13.30
N ALA A 729 -2.06 25.02 -14.57
CA ALA A 729 -2.71 23.88 -15.22
C ALA A 729 -2.32 22.55 -14.53
N ALA A 730 -1.05 22.37 -14.18
CA ALA A 730 -0.57 21.17 -13.46
C ALA A 730 -1.20 21.07 -12.06
N SER A 731 -1.24 22.16 -11.31
CA SER A 731 -1.85 22.18 -9.97
C SER A 731 -3.36 21.90 -10.03
N MET A 732 -4.07 22.55 -10.95
CA MET A 732 -5.53 22.36 -11.11
C MET A 732 -5.87 20.95 -11.64
N GLY A 733 -5.01 20.36 -12.47
CA GLY A 733 -5.18 19.02 -13.00
C GLY A 733 -5.20 17.93 -11.92
N VAL A 734 -4.48 18.11 -10.82
CA VAL A 734 -4.42 17.13 -9.72
C VAL A 734 -5.40 17.42 -8.58
N ILE A 735 -6.13 18.55 -8.60
CA ILE A 735 -7.14 18.88 -7.56
C ILE A 735 -8.22 17.80 -7.45
N PRO A 736 -8.78 17.22 -8.53
CA PRO A 736 -9.77 16.16 -8.39
C PRO A 736 -9.24 14.96 -7.60
N MET A 737 -7.97 14.59 -7.78
CA MET A 737 -7.30 13.53 -7.00
C MET A 737 -7.21 13.86 -5.50
N ILE A 738 -7.03 15.14 -5.14
CA ILE A 738 -7.05 15.59 -3.74
C ILE A 738 -8.47 15.54 -3.19
N LEU A 739 -9.45 16.03 -3.94
CA LEU A 739 -10.86 16.07 -3.53
C LEU A 739 -11.51 14.69 -3.49
N GLY A 740 -11.03 13.73 -4.30
CA GLY A 740 -11.41 12.33 -4.24
C GLY A 740 -11.10 11.65 -2.91
N GLY A 741 -10.14 12.22 -2.14
CA GLY A 741 -9.84 11.83 -0.76
C GLY A 741 -9.15 10.48 -0.64
N SER A 742 -8.64 9.90 -1.75
CA SER A 742 -7.96 8.62 -1.72
C SER A 742 -6.69 8.67 -0.86
N GLY A 743 -6.63 7.87 0.20
CA GLY A 743 -5.47 7.76 1.08
C GLY A 743 -4.18 7.38 0.34
N LEU A 744 -4.32 6.68 -0.80
CA LEU A 744 -3.19 6.30 -1.64
C LEU A 744 -2.73 7.44 -2.58
N TRP A 745 -3.66 8.17 -3.21
CA TRP A 745 -3.32 9.11 -4.28
C TRP A 745 -3.38 10.59 -3.86
N MET A 746 -4.16 10.94 -2.85
CA MET A 746 -4.23 12.29 -2.30
C MET A 746 -2.85 12.84 -1.89
N PRO A 747 -1.94 12.05 -1.26
CA PRO A 747 -0.60 12.55 -0.92
C PRO A 747 0.20 12.99 -2.15
N MET A 748 0.18 12.20 -3.24
CA MET A 748 0.84 12.57 -4.50
C MET A 748 0.24 13.82 -5.12
N GLY A 749 -1.10 13.91 -5.18
CA GLY A 749 -1.81 15.08 -5.68
C GLY A 749 -1.46 16.34 -4.89
N SER A 750 -1.39 16.25 -3.56
CA SER A 750 -1.03 17.34 -2.66
C SER A 750 0.39 17.84 -2.87
N VAL A 751 1.35 16.93 -2.97
CA VAL A 751 2.76 17.26 -3.28
C VAL A 751 2.85 18.00 -4.62
N ILE A 752 2.19 17.50 -5.66
CA ILE A 752 2.24 18.13 -6.98
C ILE A 752 1.53 19.49 -6.96
N CYS A 753 0.32 19.57 -6.40
CA CYS A 753 -0.47 20.81 -6.40
C CYS A 753 0.25 21.96 -5.67
N TYR A 754 0.49 21.78 -4.38
CA TYR A 754 1.10 22.82 -3.54
C TYR A 754 2.58 22.98 -3.86
N GLY A 755 3.28 21.86 -4.11
CA GLY A 755 4.67 21.86 -4.51
C GLY A 755 4.92 22.66 -5.76
N THR A 756 4.11 22.48 -6.82
CA THR A 756 4.26 23.23 -8.08
C THR A 756 4.05 24.73 -7.88
N LEU A 757 3.05 25.15 -7.09
CA LEU A 757 2.79 26.59 -6.82
C LEU A 757 3.95 27.24 -6.06
N VAL A 758 4.47 26.57 -5.02
CA VAL A 758 5.58 27.08 -4.22
C VAL A 758 6.88 27.12 -5.02
N THR A 759 7.20 26.03 -5.70
CA THR A 759 8.45 25.93 -6.47
C THR A 759 8.45 26.84 -7.67
N MET A 760 7.29 27.11 -8.30
CA MET A 760 7.15 28.11 -9.36
C MET A 760 7.62 29.49 -8.88
N LEU A 761 7.21 29.92 -7.69
CA LEU A 761 7.63 31.20 -7.13
C LEU A 761 9.15 31.22 -6.88
N LEU A 762 9.69 30.16 -6.33
CA LEU A 762 11.13 30.04 -6.06
C LEU A 762 11.95 30.02 -7.35
N ILE A 763 11.50 29.30 -8.38
CA ILE A 763 12.17 29.25 -9.68
C ILE A 763 12.18 30.62 -10.35
N LEU A 764 11.04 31.31 -10.37
CA LEU A 764 10.93 32.60 -11.02
C LEU A 764 11.70 33.72 -10.31
N THR A 765 12.00 33.57 -9.01
CA THR A 765 12.70 34.60 -8.21
C THR A 765 14.16 34.24 -7.92
N VAL A 766 14.43 33.08 -7.36
CA VAL A 766 15.77 32.69 -6.88
C VAL A 766 16.66 32.24 -8.03
N LEU A 767 16.14 31.46 -8.96
CA LEU A 767 16.94 30.82 -10.01
C LEU A 767 17.57 31.82 -10.99
N PRO A 768 16.87 32.87 -11.48
CA PRO A 768 17.47 33.90 -12.34
C PRO A 768 18.62 34.66 -11.64
N VAL A 769 18.45 34.98 -10.38
CA VAL A 769 19.46 35.72 -9.59
C VAL A 769 20.68 34.83 -9.32
N ALA A 770 20.48 33.56 -8.98
CA ALA A 770 21.58 32.61 -8.79
C ALA A 770 22.34 32.36 -10.07
N TYR A 771 21.69 32.26 -11.23
CA TYR A 771 22.34 32.17 -12.55
C TYR A 771 23.20 33.41 -12.84
N TRP A 772 22.68 34.62 -12.62
CA TRP A 772 23.43 35.86 -12.81
C TRP A 772 24.70 35.88 -11.92
N LEU A 773 24.58 35.59 -10.61
CA LEU A 773 25.72 35.58 -9.69
C LEU A 773 26.80 34.57 -10.13
N MET A 774 26.40 33.41 -10.56
CA MET A 774 27.31 32.36 -11.05
C MET A 774 28.06 32.83 -12.29
N MET A 775 27.38 33.43 -13.26
CA MET A 775 27.99 33.90 -14.52
C MET A 775 28.87 35.12 -14.30
N SER A 776 28.50 36.05 -13.43
CA SER A 776 29.30 37.22 -13.09
C SER A 776 30.61 36.84 -12.35
N GLY A 777 30.57 35.85 -11.48
CA GLY A 777 31.77 35.29 -10.84
C GLY A 777 32.74 34.62 -11.80
N SER A 778 32.19 33.92 -12.82
CA SER A 778 33.01 33.30 -13.89
C SER A 778 33.73 34.34 -14.77
N THR A 779 33.03 35.42 -15.10
CA THR A 779 33.60 36.51 -15.92
C THR A 779 34.75 37.22 -15.18
N LYS A 780 34.55 37.53 -13.88
CA LYS A 780 35.60 38.13 -13.04
C LYS A 780 36.84 37.23 -12.89
N ARG A 781 36.65 35.90 -12.75
CA ARG A 781 37.75 34.92 -12.71
C ARG A 781 38.50 34.85 -14.03
N ARG A 782 37.80 34.93 -15.16
CA ARG A 782 38.42 34.91 -16.50
C ARG A 782 39.24 36.18 -16.77
N GLU A 783 38.72 37.35 -16.35
CA GLU A 783 39.44 38.63 -16.43
C GLU A 783 40.63 38.67 -15.49
N ALA A 784 40.56 38.08 -14.29
CA ALA A 784 41.68 37.97 -13.36
C ALA A 784 42.76 36.99 -13.87
N GLY A 785 42.37 35.86 -14.51
CA GLY A 785 43.29 34.92 -15.15
C GLY A 785 44.03 35.53 -16.33
N LEU A 786 43.32 36.29 -17.20
CA LEU A 786 43.92 37.01 -18.32
C LEU A 786 44.87 38.15 -17.87
N LYS A 787 44.66 38.73 -16.69
CA LYS A 787 45.62 39.69 -16.11
C LYS A 787 46.87 39.03 -15.58
N LEU A 788 46.74 37.81 -15.00
CA LEU A 788 47.89 37.02 -14.54
C LEU A 788 48.70 36.37 -15.68
N GLU A 789 48.10 36.14 -16.85
CA GLU A 789 48.82 35.68 -18.06
C GLU A 789 49.51 36.83 -18.82
N ASN A 790 49.12 38.09 -18.56
CA ASN A 790 49.72 39.28 -19.16
C ASN A 790 50.71 40.03 -18.24
N GLU A 791 50.86 39.60 -16.98
CA GLU A 791 51.98 39.94 -16.06
C GLU A 791 53.06 38.85 -16.07
#